data_bc95404fe26ac9acad796fa799856196
#
_entry.id   bc95404fe26ac9acad796fa799856196
#
_cell.length_a   1.000
_cell.length_b   1.000
_cell.length_c   1.000
_cell.angle_alpha   90.00
_cell.angle_beta   90.00
_cell.angle_gamma   90.00
#
_symmetry.space_group_name_H-M   'P 1'
#
loop_
_entity.id
_entity.type
_entity.pdbx_description
1 polymer ?
#
loop_
_entity_poly.entity_id
_entity_poly.type
_entity_poly.pdbx_seq_one_letter_code
_entity_poly.pdbx_strand_id
1 'polypeptide(L)'
;MLTPEEALKKYWNFSTFRGVQREAIQSALDGRDTLALLPTGGGKSLCYQIPAVCSDGVCVVVTPLIALMLDQVQNLKQLGFSAQAIHTGMSSRDIDRYLDNAVYGATKFLFLSPERLQTDIVQARLHRMPICFFVIDEAHCISQWGYDFRPAYLNIHILRELAPKIPFIALTATATPEVADDICDKLQFGKNAGRFVQSFVRPNLSYIVRHTEDKLKKLVDILSKTHGSSIVYVRNRRRAQEIATHLQTLKFDADYYTAGLNMDERSERQSRWTQNRLDTIVATNAFGMGIDKPDVRTVVHYDIPDALESYYQEAGRAGRDGKTAYAVVLYQEADGDALKRNVAFNFPEVKEIRTFYDNVGAYLQIPYNEGEAETFDFDINVFADKAGMNVLTALTILKIIEQDGWWSFSDAFFMPSSIRLAVSRTSLNDFEMKNRNHEHILKGIMRFLPGVAREPVQFSEFSLAKFLNRPLEDVIETVNYFHKEGYVDYMPRRDTPQLFFLRARSSKTNFDIDLNAYALRKKKALRRTLGIIDYVTMPFCRTLQLVNYLGEKNNIPCGKCDVCVANRKKNETKNVVSLLSLQKKILKLLELEPHTLSDIVKSFAEEQQATVIESLSFLLDEGLCFKQDAFFSLKKK
;
A
#
# COMPACT_ATOMS: atom_id res chain seq x y z
N MET A 1 12.17 30.10 -18.16
CA MET A 1 11.85 28.96 -17.25
C MET A 1 12.27 29.36 -15.84
N LEU A 2 11.48 28.99 -14.82
CA LEU A 2 11.84 29.21 -13.42
C LEU A 2 12.97 28.23 -13.02
N THR A 3 13.86 28.66 -12.14
CA THR A 3 14.77 27.73 -11.47
C THR A 3 14.03 26.90 -10.42
N PRO A 4 14.51 25.72 -10.03
CA PRO A 4 13.88 24.92 -8.97
C PRO A 4 13.73 25.68 -7.65
N GLU A 5 14.69 26.50 -7.27
CA GLU A 5 14.67 27.33 -6.06
C GLU A 5 13.61 28.43 -6.13
N GLU A 6 13.50 29.09 -7.27
CA GLU A 6 12.45 30.10 -7.51
C GLU A 6 11.05 29.47 -7.47
N ALA A 7 10.87 28.30 -8.10
CA ALA A 7 9.62 27.56 -8.09
C ALA A 7 9.23 27.14 -6.67
N LEU A 8 10.19 26.60 -5.90
CA LEU A 8 9.99 26.19 -4.51
C LEU A 8 9.52 27.36 -3.64
N LYS A 9 10.19 28.51 -3.75
CA LYS A 9 9.85 29.72 -2.99
C LYS A 9 8.49 30.29 -3.40
N LYS A 10 8.25 30.37 -4.71
CA LYS A 10 7.05 31.03 -5.27
C LYS A 10 5.76 30.27 -4.94
N TYR A 11 5.76 28.93 -5.10
CA TYR A 11 4.53 28.15 -5.01
C TYR A 11 4.36 27.41 -3.69
N TRP A 12 5.45 26.95 -3.05
CA TRP A 12 5.39 26.19 -1.80
C TRP A 12 5.84 26.99 -0.59
N ASN A 13 6.36 28.21 -0.79
CA ASN A 13 6.86 29.09 0.27
C ASN A 13 7.97 28.46 1.15
N PHE A 14 8.78 27.58 0.56
CA PHE A 14 9.97 27.01 1.21
C PHE A 14 11.23 27.68 0.67
N SER A 15 12.21 27.91 1.55
CA SER A 15 13.48 28.55 1.20
C SER A 15 14.56 27.57 0.73
N THR A 16 14.47 26.29 1.14
CA THR A 16 15.49 25.27 0.87
C THR A 16 14.87 23.91 0.65
N PHE A 17 15.51 23.11 -0.17
CA PHE A 17 15.20 21.68 -0.34
C PHE A 17 15.69 20.87 0.86
N ARG A 18 15.07 19.73 1.11
CA ARG A 18 15.42 18.81 2.20
C ARG A 18 16.15 17.59 1.66
N GLY A 19 17.21 17.16 2.35
CA GLY A 19 17.95 15.94 2.02
C GLY A 19 18.33 15.88 0.54
N VAL A 20 17.96 14.81 -0.13
CA VAL A 20 18.32 14.51 -1.54
C VAL A 20 17.31 15.08 -2.57
N GLN A 21 16.36 15.93 -2.14
CA GLN A 21 15.35 16.47 -3.07
C GLN A 21 15.97 17.25 -4.23
N ARG A 22 16.98 18.10 -3.93
CA ARG A 22 17.61 18.96 -4.93
C ARG A 22 18.29 18.15 -6.02
N GLU A 23 19.03 17.12 -5.63
CA GLU A 23 19.75 16.22 -6.53
C GLU A 23 18.78 15.39 -7.38
N ALA A 24 17.69 14.88 -6.77
CA ALA A 24 16.65 14.14 -7.49
C ALA A 24 15.94 15.01 -8.53
N ILE A 25 15.61 16.27 -8.17
CA ILE A 25 14.99 17.25 -9.07
C ILE A 25 15.94 17.56 -10.25
N GLN A 26 17.22 17.79 -9.97
CA GLN A 26 18.20 18.08 -11.01
C GLN A 26 18.38 16.89 -11.97
N SER A 27 18.45 15.67 -11.43
CA SER A 27 18.53 14.45 -12.24
C SER A 27 17.38 14.34 -13.24
N ALA A 28 16.16 14.64 -12.79
CA ALA A 28 14.99 14.64 -13.67
C ALA A 28 15.08 15.74 -14.73
N LEU A 29 15.47 16.96 -14.36
CA LEU A 29 15.63 18.09 -15.29
C LEU A 29 16.74 17.84 -16.32
N ASP A 30 17.77 17.07 -15.96
CA ASP A 30 18.83 16.62 -16.87
C ASP A 30 18.35 15.51 -17.85
N GLY A 31 17.07 15.14 -17.80
CA GLY A 31 16.48 14.12 -18.68
C GLY A 31 16.83 12.68 -18.28
N ARG A 32 17.28 12.44 -17.03
CA ARG A 32 17.65 11.11 -16.55
C ARG A 32 16.48 10.45 -15.82
N ASP A 33 16.32 9.14 -16.01
CA ASP A 33 15.44 8.35 -15.14
C ASP A 33 15.90 8.50 -13.69
N THR A 34 14.96 8.69 -12.78
CA THR A 34 15.25 9.06 -11.40
C THR A 34 14.46 8.20 -10.43
N LEU A 35 15.14 7.44 -9.57
CA LEU A 35 14.54 6.77 -8.42
C LEU A 35 14.83 7.56 -7.15
N ALA A 36 13.80 8.02 -6.45
CA ALA A 36 13.94 8.73 -5.19
C ALA A 36 13.25 7.99 -4.04
N LEU A 37 14.07 7.53 -3.09
CA LEU A 37 13.64 6.90 -1.85
C LEU A 37 13.67 7.94 -0.73
N LEU A 38 12.51 8.44 -0.33
CA LEU A 38 12.38 9.41 0.74
C LEU A 38 11.42 8.90 1.82
N PRO A 39 11.74 9.07 3.09
CA PRO A 39 10.86 8.64 4.18
C PRO A 39 9.48 9.30 4.09
N THR A 40 8.49 8.70 4.73
CA THR A 40 7.16 9.30 4.86
C THR A 40 7.26 10.69 5.50
N GLY A 41 6.65 11.70 4.86
CA GLY A 41 6.81 13.11 5.25
C GLY A 41 8.10 13.77 4.76
N GLY A 42 8.93 13.08 4.00
CA GLY A 42 10.17 13.62 3.39
C GLY A 42 9.94 14.54 2.19
N GLY A 43 8.68 14.83 1.82
CA GLY A 43 8.36 15.73 0.70
C GLY A 43 8.56 15.10 -0.68
N LYS A 44 8.23 13.82 -0.86
CA LYS A 44 8.32 13.07 -2.14
C LYS A 44 7.67 13.81 -3.30
N SER A 45 6.49 14.41 -3.09
CA SER A 45 5.74 15.09 -4.15
C SER A 45 6.51 16.25 -4.78
N LEU A 46 7.35 16.95 -4.03
CA LEU A 46 8.18 18.02 -4.56
C LEU A 46 9.19 17.52 -5.59
N CYS A 47 9.66 16.27 -5.48
CA CYS A 47 10.63 15.69 -6.40
C CYS A 47 10.11 15.55 -7.84
N TYR A 48 8.78 15.56 -8.04
CA TYR A 48 8.21 15.59 -9.39
C TYR A 48 7.46 16.89 -9.69
N GLN A 49 6.85 17.52 -8.69
CA GLN A 49 6.08 18.76 -8.89
C GLN A 49 6.99 19.91 -9.33
N ILE A 50 8.15 20.07 -8.69
CA ILE A 50 9.11 21.12 -9.03
C ILE A 50 9.66 20.96 -10.45
N PRO A 51 10.25 19.82 -10.86
CA PRO A 51 10.75 19.69 -12.23
C PRO A 51 9.62 19.83 -13.27
N ALA A 52 8.41 19.34 -12.97
CA ALA A 52 7.28 19.54 -13.85
C ALA A 52 6.95 21.03 -14.05
N VAL A 53 6.96 21.84 -12.98
CA VAL A 53 6.70 23.29 -13.06
C VAL A 53 7.82 24.05 -13.79
N CYS A 54 9.05 23.55 -13.72
CA CYS A 54 10.21 24.12 -14.42
C CYS A 54 10.34 23.69 -15.88
N SER A 55 9.49 22.79 -16.37
CA SER A 55 9.53 22.25 -17.73
C SER A 55 8.23 22.56 -18.48
N ASP A 56 8.27 22.60 -19.79
CA ASP A 56 7.07 22.70 -20.62
C ASP A 56 6.41 21.31 -20.77
N GLY A 57 5.10 21.28 -21.00
CA GLY A 57 4.33 20.05 -21.22
C GLY A 57 3.65 19.50 -19.97
N VAL A 58 3.08 18.32 -20.12
CA VAL A 58 2.23 17.64 -19.12
C VAL A 58 3.06 16.65 -18.31
N CYS A 59 2.94 16.71 -16.99
CA CYS A 59 3.47 15.69 -16.08
C CYS A 59 2.39 14.62 -15.88
N VAL A 60 2.65 13.40 -16.34
CA VAL A 60 1.74 12.25 -16.19
C VAL A 60 2.14 11.46 -14.95
N VAL A 61 1.24 11.37 -13.96
CA VAL A 61 1.49 10.74 -12.67
C VAL A 61 0.65 9.48 -12.52
N VAL A 62 1.30 8.34 -12.37
CA VAL A 62 0.63 7.06 -12.06
C VAL A 62 0.67 6.85 -10.56
N THR A 63 -0.51 6.64 -9.94
CA THR A 63 -0.64 6.45 -8.50
C THR A 63 -1.70 5.38 -8.18
N PRO A 64 -1.52 4.57 -7.10
CA PRO A 64 -2.34 3.39 -6.88
C PRO A 64 -3.70 3.67 -6.23
N LEU A 65 -3.93 4.88 -5.70
CA LEU A 65 -5.09 5.19 -4.88
C LEU A 65 -5.82 6.44 -5.38
N ILE A 66 -7.11 6.27 -5.63
CA ILE A 66 -7.99 7.36 -6.08
C ILE A 66 -8.04 8.50 -5.06
N ALA A 67 -8.15 8.19 -3.77
CA ALA A 67 -8.20 9.21 -2.72
C ALA A 67 -6.93 10.08 -2.71
N LEU A 68 -5.73 9.45 -2.75
CA LEU A 68 -4.46 10.17 -2.84
C LEU A 68 -4.37 11.04 -4.10
N MET A 69 -4.82 10.50 -5.23
CA MET A 69 -4.87 11.21 -6.51
C MET A 69 -5.71 12.47 -6.42
N LEU A 70 -6.92 12.38 -5.85
CA LEU A 70 -7.84 13.51 -5.71
C LEU A 70 -7.29 14.56 -4.76
N ASP A 71 -6.68 14.18 -3.63
CA ASP A 71 -6.02 15.09 -2.70
C ASP A 71 -4.85 15.85 -3.37
N GLN A 72 -4.01 15.14 -4.13
CA GLN A 72 -2.91 15.78 -4.88
C GLN A 72 -3.43 16.76 -5.94
N VAL A 73 -4.48 16.39 -6.67
CA VAL A 73 -5.12 17.28 -7.65
C VAL A 73 -5.69 18.52 -6.98
N GLN A 74 -6.35 18.37 -5.83
CA GLN A 74 -6.92 19.50 -5.08
C GLN A 74 -5.81 20.45 -4.60
N ASN A 75 -4.74 19.92 -4.04
CA ASN A 75 -3.60 20.71 -3.55
C ASN A 75 -2.93 21.48 -4.71
N LEU A 76 -2.71 20.84 -5.86
CA LEU A 76 -2.13 21.49 -7.03
C LEU A 76 -3.03 22.59 -7.58
N LYS A 77 -4.36 22.41 -7.58
CA LYS A 77 -5.32 23.45 -7.96
C LYS A 77 -5.29 24.64 -7.03
N GLN A 78 -5.14 24.42 -5.71
CA GLN A 78 -4.98 25.50 -4.73
C GLN A 78 -3.69 26.30 -4.95
N LEU A 79 -2.63 25.67 -5.46
CA LEU A 79 -1.40 26.32 -5.87
C LEU A 79 -1.49 27.05 -7.23
N GLY A 80 -2.65 26.97 -7.90
CA GLY A 80 -2.91 27.63 -9.19
C GLY A 80 -2.54 26.81 -10.42
N PHE A 81 -2.22 25.51 -10.27
CA PHE A 81 -1.91 24.63 -11.40
C PHE A 81 -3.14 23.92 -11.93
N SER A 82 -3.22 23.77 -13.26
CA SER A 82 -4.21 22.91 -13.90
C SER A 82 -3.83 21.44 -13.66
N ALA A 83 -4.63 20.74 -12.85
CA ALA A 83 -4.44 19.34 -12.53
C ALA A 83 -5.74 18.56 -12.69
N GLN A 84 -5.66 17.36 -13.25
CA GLN A 84 -6.80 16.49 -13.52
C GLN A 84 -6.47 15.05 -13.10
N ALA A 85 -7.52 14.27 -12.76
CA ALA A 85 -7.40 12.87 -12.40
C ALA A 85 -8.33 12.02 -13.24
N ILE A 86 -7.83 10.90 -13.78
CA ILE A 86 -8.61 9.90 -14.50
C ILE A 86 -8.50 8.58 -13.75
N HIS A 87 -9.62 8.10 -13.25
CA HIS A 87 -9.69 6.90 -12.44
C HIS A 87 -10.91 6.03 -12.79
N THR A 88 -10.99 4.86 -12.20
CA THR A 88 -12.13 3.96 -12.32
C THR A 88 -13.40 4.62 -11.77
N GLY A 89 -14.53 4.43 -12.43
CA GLY A 89 -15.83 5.01 -12.05
C GLY A 89 -16.18 6.34 -12.72
N MET A 90 -15.25 6.94 -13.49
CA MET A 90 -15.55 8.15 -14.29
C MET A 90 -16.30 7.81 -15.57
N SER A 91 -17.18 8.74 -16.02
CA SER A 91 -17.85 8.64 -17.30
C SER A 91 -16.87 8.73 -18.48
N SER A 92 -17.15 8.02 -19.58
CA SER A 92 -16.31 8.07 -20.78
C SER A 92 -16.19 9.50 -21.33
N ARG A 93 -17.25 10.30 -21.22
CA ARG A 93 -17.28 11.71 -21.66
C ARG A 93 -16.31 12.58 -20.84
N ASP A 94 -16.25 12.37 -19.52
CA ASP A 94 -15.31 13.12 -18.66
C ASP A 94 -13.86 12.71 -18.90
N ILE A 95 -13.64 11.42 -19.11
CA ILE A 95 -12.31 10.89 -19.46
C ILE A 95 -11.81 11.52 -20.76
N ASP A 96 -12.64 11.50 -21.80
CA ASP A 96 -12.29 12.07 -23.12
C ASP A 96 -12.00 13.57 -23.01
N ARG A 97 -12.86 14.32 -22.31
CA ARG A 97 -12.66 15.74 -22.05
C ARG A 97 -11.35 16.03 -21.31
N TYR A 98 -10.99 15.23 -20.31
CA TYR A 98 -9.76 15.43 -19.54
C TYR A 98 -8.51 15.08 -20.35
N LEU A 99 -8.59 14.03 -21.18
CA LEU A 99 -7.53 13.68 -22.11
C LEU A 99 -7.33 14.76 -23.18
N ASP A 100 -8.41 15.29 -23.77
CA ASP A 100 -8.33 16.38 -24.73
C ASP A 100 -7.74 17.65 -24.11
N ASN A 101 -8.12 17.99 -22.88
CA ASN A 101 -7.52 19.10 -22.15
C ASN A 101 -6.02 18.90 -21.89
N ALA A 102 -5.55 17.67 -21.76
CA ALA A 102 -4.14 17.36 -21.58
C ALA A 102 -3.37 17.39 -22.92
N VAL A 103 -4.02 17.06 -24.04
CA VAL A 103 -3.40 17.11 -25.39
C VAL A 103 -3.36 18.54 -25.93
N TYR A 104 -4.48 19.27 -25.86
CA TYR A 104 -4.68 20.54 -26.56
C TYR A 104 -4.81 21.76 -25.64
N GLY A 105 -4.99 21.55 -24.35
CA GLY A 105 -5.20 22.59 -23.35
C GLY A 105 -3.97 22.87 -22.49
N ALA A 106 -4.24 23.48 -21.33
CA ALA A 106 -3.21 23.94 -20.39
C ALA A 106 -3.04 23.00 -19.18
N THR A 107 -3.38 21.70 -19.30
CA THR A 107 -3.21 20.75 -18.20
C THR A 107 -1.73 20.58 -17.89
N LYS A 108 -1.34 20.81 -16.62
CA LYS A 108 0.04 20.68 -16.16
C LYS A 108 0.30 19.30 -15.52
N PHE A 109 -0.68 18.80 -14.78
CA PHE A 109 -0.58 17.51 -14.11
C PHE A 109 -1.78 16.62 -14.47
N LEU A 110 -1.50 15.44 -14.99
CA LEU A 110 -2.49 14.42 -15.28
C LEU A 110 -2.22 13.19 -14.45
N PHE A 111 -3.12 12.91 -13.51
CA PHE A 111 -3.05 11.72 -12.68
C PHE A 111 -3.85 10.58 -13.30
N LEU A 112 -3.27 9.38 -13.33
CA LEU A 112 -3.88 8.18 -13.89
C LEU A 112 -3.79 7.02 -12.89
N SER A 113 -4.86 6.22 -12.79
CA SER A 113 -4.73 4.92 -12.15
C SER A 113 -4.05 3.93 -13.10
N PRO A 114 -3.29 2.95 -12.59
CA PRO A 114 -2.54 2.02 -13.44
C PRO A 114 -3.44 1.20 -14.38
N GLU A 115 -4.68 0.91 -13.99
CA GLU A 115 -5.66 0.21 -14.81
C GLU A 115 -6.07 1.01 -16.05
N ARG A 116 -6.08 2.35 -15.94
CA ARG A 116 -6.44 3.24 -17.04
C ARG A 116 -5.38 3.31 -18.15
N LEU A 117 -4.13 3.02 -17.82
CA LEU A 117 -3.06 2.96 -18.83
C LEU A 117 -3.27 1.86 -19.88
N GLN A 118 -4.09 0.85 -19.58
CA GLN A 118 -4.35 -0.27 -20.48
C GLN A 118 -5.48 0.04 -21.48
N THR A 119 -6.19 1.15 -21.32
CA THR A 119 -7.30 1.50 -22.21
C THR A 119 -6.80 2.18 -23.48
N ASP A 120 -7.31 1.72 -24.64
CA ASP A 120 -6.90 2.24 -25.97
C ASP A 120 -7.04 3.76 -26.08
N ILE A 121 -8.10 4.33 -25.50
CA ILE A 121 -8.33 5.76 -25.51
C ILE A 121 -7.24 6.56 -24.81
N VAL A 122 -6.74 6.05 -23.65
CA VAL A 122 -5.66 6.69 -22.90
C VAL A 122 -4.34 6.57 -23.66
N GLN A 123 -4.01 5.38 -24.19
CA GLN A 123 -2.79 5.17 -24.96
C GLN A 123 -2.72 6.03 -26.22
N ALA A 124 -3.81 6.09 -26.98
CA ALA A 124 -3.90 6.92 -28.18
C ALA A 124 -3.71 8.42 -27.91
N ARG A 125 -4.19 8.90 -26.76
CA ARG A 125 -4.03 10.31 -26.35
C ARG A 125 -2.64 10.59 -25.79
N LEU A 126 -2.07 9.67 -24.98
CA LEU A 126 -0.70 9.82 -24.45
C LEU A 126 0.34 9.97 -25.56
N HIS A 127 0.16 9.25 -26.68
CA HIS A 127 1.06 9.35 -27.83
C HIS A 127 1.08 10.76 -28.49
N ARG A 128 0.00 11.52 -28.34
CA ARG A 128 -0.13 12.89 -28.90
C ARG A 128 0.14 14.00 -27.89
N MET A 129 0.32 13.64 -26.63
CA MET A 129 0.43 14.59 -25.52
C MET A 129 1.87 15.12 -25.43
N PRO A 130 2.08 16.43 -25.21
CA PRO A 130 3.41 16.99 -24.94
C PRO A 130 3.85 16.64 -23.52
N ILE A 131 4.35 15.41 -23.30
CA ILE A 131 4.70 14.91 -21.98
C ILE A 131 6.09 15.37 -21.60
N CYS A 132 6.27 15.94 -20.40
CA CYS A 132 7.58 16.28 -19.85
C CYS A 132 8.16 15.17 -18.96
N PHE A 133 7.34 14.50 -18.14
CA PHE A 133 7.76 13.43 -17.24
C PHE A 133 6.67 12.37 -17.08
N PHE A 134 7.10 11.12 -16.93
CA PHE A 134 6.29 10.07 -16.31
C PHE A 134 6.69 9.92 -14.85
N VAL A 135 5.72 10.00 -13.96
CA VAL A 135 5.93 9.87 -12.53
C VAL A 135 5.22 8.61 -12.03
N ILE A 136 5.96 7.77 -11.32
CA ILE A 136 5.44 6.55 -10.72
C ILE A 136 5.46 6.73 -9.22
N ASP A 137 4.33 7.14 -8.66
CA ASP A 137 4.19 7.28 -7.20
C ASP A 137 3.92 5.91 -6.57
N GLU A 138 4.38 5.73 -5.34
CA GLU A 138 4.42 4.45 -4.61
C GLU A 138 4.99 3.32 -5.48
N ALA A 139 6.14 3.59 -6.12
CA ALA A 139 6.77 2.71 -7.10
C ALA A 139 7.06 1.29 -6.58
N HIS A 140 7.11 1.08 -5.25
CA HIS A 140 7.23 -0.25 -4.65
C HIS A 140 6.09 -1.20 -5.04
N CYS A 141 4.94 -0.66 -5.48
CA CYS A 141 3.81 -1.45 -5.97
C CYS A 141 4.12 -2.24 -7.26
N ILE A 142 5.14 -1.86 -8.03
CA ILE A 142 5.55 -2.59 -9.24
C ILE A 142 6.30 -3.88 -8.91
N SER A 143 6.89 -3.95 -7.73
CA SER A 143 7.74 -5.05 -7.32
C SER A 143 6.93 -6.18 -6.67
N GLN A 144 6.99 -7.37 -7.24
CA GLN A 144 6.44 -8.58 -6.59
C GLN A 144 7.15 -8.89 -5.26
N TRP A 145 8.28 -8.24 -5.04
CA TRP A 145 9.08 -8.33 -3.83
C TRP A 145 8.69 -7.26 -2.81
N GLY A 146 7.87 -6.28 -3.20
CA GLY A 146 7.28 -5.26 -2.34
C GLY A 146 6.18 -5.81 -1.41
N TYR A 147 5.83 -5.08 -0.38
CA TYR A 147 4.77 -5.47 0.57
C TYR A 147 3.35 -5.20 0.04
N ASP A 148 3.19 -4.27 -0.90
CA ASP A 148 1.92 -3.88 -1.54
C ASP A 148 2.02 -4.02 -3.07
N PHE A 149 2.33 -5.24 -3.53
CA PHE A 149 2.40 -5.54 -4.96
C PHE A 149 1.02 -5.40 -5.62
N ARG A 150 0.98 -4.71 -6.76
CA ARG A 150 -0.22 -4.53 -7.57
C ARG A 150 0.03 -4.95 -9.01
N PRO A 151 -0.64 -6.01 -9.49
CA PRO A 151 -0.43 -6.51 -10.86
C PRO A 151 -0.56 -5.44 -11.94
N ALA A 152 -1.50 -4.50 -11.80
CA ALA A 152 -1.68 -3.41 -12.75
C ALA A 152 -0.44 -2.50 -12.93
N TYR A 153 0.45 -2.43 -11.91
CA TYR A 153 1.71 -1.70 -12.00
C TYR A 153 2.71 -2.35 -12.95
N LEU A 154 2.63 -3.64 -13.19
CA LEU A 154 3.52 -4.30 -14.16
C LEU A 154 3.36 -3.73 -15.57
N ASN A 155 2.17 -3.24 -15.90
CA ASN A 155 1.87 -2.72 -17.24
C ASN A 155 2.36 -1.27 -17.46
N ILE A 156 2.96 -0.63 -16.45
CA ILE A 156 3.50 0.73 -16.58
C ILE A 156 4.64 0.80 -17.61
N HIS A 157 5.33 -0.32 -17.89
CA HIS A 157 6.36 -0.40 -18.93
C HIS A 157 5.86 0.07 -20.30
N ILE A 158 4.56 -0.04 -20.60
CA ILE A 158 3.95 0.45 -21.84
C ILE A 158 4.23 1.93 -22.09
N LEU A 159 4.38 2.73 -21.04
CA LEU A 159 4.71 4.15 -21.16
C LEU A 159 6.11 4.34 -21.77
N ARG A 160 7.04 3.41 -21.55
CA ARG A 160 8.36 3.44 -22.16
C ARG A 160 8.29 3.17 -23.67
N GLU A 161 7.40 2.28 -24.09
CA GLU A 161 7.15 1.97 -25.49
C GLU A 161 6.47 3.13 -26.21
N LEU A 162 5.48 3.77 -25.57
CA LEU A 162 4.74 4.91 -26.12
C LEU A 162 5.61 6.17 -26.26
N ALA A 163 6.54 6.41 -25.34
CA ALA A 163 7.38 7.60 -25.34
C ALA A 163 8.80 7.30 -24.79
N PRO A 164 9.68 6.66 -25.57
CA PRO A 164 10.98 6.13 -25.11
C PRO A 164 11.95 7.19 -24.56
N LYS A 165 11.79 8.45 -24.99
CA LYS A 165 12.68 9.56 -24.63
C LYS A 165 12.27 10.31 -23.37
N ILE A 166 11.06 10.08 -22.86
CA ILE A 166 10.54 10.79 -21.69
C ILE A 166 11.12 10.14 -20.43
N PRO A 167 11.75 10.93 -19.54
CA PRO A 167 12.33 10.39 -18.31
C PRO A 167 11.24 9.97 -17.31
N PHE A 168 11.52 8.89 -16.56
CA PHE A 168 10.69 8.43 -15.46
C PHE A 168 11.20 8.99 -14.12
N ILE A 169 10.29 9.36 -13.25
CA ILE A 169 10.55 9.70 -11.85
C ILE A 169 9.79 8.69 -10.98
N ALA A 170 10.48 7.73 -10.40
CA ALA A 170 9.91 6.74 -9.50
C ALA A 170 10.11 7.16 -8.04
N LEU A 171 9.05 7.15 -7.26
CA LEU A 171 9.03 7.63 -5.88
C LEU A 171 8.49 6.55 -4.94
N THR A 172 9.16 6.33 -3.83
CA THR A 172 8.65 5.47 -2.75
C THR A 172 9.23 5.86 -1.40
N ALA A 173 8.50 5.53 -0.31
CA ALA A 173 8.97 5.72 1.05
C ALA A 173 9.65 4.48 1.63
N THR A 174 9.34 3.30 1.10
CA THR A 174 9.67 2.00 1.69
C THR A 174 10.11 1.04 0.59
N ALA A 175 11.39 0.98 0.35
CA ALA A 175 11.96 -0.03 -0.53
C ALA A 175 13.29 -0.52 0.06
N THR A 176 13.41 -1.84 0.19
CA THR A 176 14.71 -2.46 0.44
C THR A 176 15.59 -2.33 -0.81
N PRO A 177 16.92 -2.49 -0.72
CA PRO A 177 17.78 -2.47 -1.90
C PRO A 177 17.31 -3.39 -3.04
N GLU A 178 16.84 -4.60 -2.68
CA GLU A 178 16.31 -5.58 -3.65
C GLU A 178 15.05 -5.07 -4.37
N VAL A 179 14.15 -4.39 -3.63
CA VAL A 179 12.94 -3.78 -4.21
C VAL A 179 13.29 -2.59 -5.09
N ALA A 180 14.28 -1.79 -4.70
CA ALA A 180 14.73 -0.65 -5.46
C ALA A 180 15.39 -1.05 -6.80
N ASP A 181 16.15 -2.16 -6.80
CA ASP A 181 16.71 -2.73 -8.03
C ASP A 181 15.61 -3.23 -8.96
N ASP A 182 14.64 -3.98 -8.41
CA ASP A 182 13.49 -4.51 -9.19
C ASP A 182 12.62 -3.38 -9.79
N ILE A 183 12.44 -2.25 -9.07
CA ILE A 183 11.78 -1.06 -9.63
C ILE A 183 12.51 -0.55 -10.86
N CYS A 184 13.82 -0.38 -10.79
CA CYS A 184 14.63 0.09 -11.91
C CYS A 184 14.55 -0.87 -13.11
N ASP A 185 14.63 -2.17 -12.86
CA ASP A 185 14.55 -3.20 -13.89
C ASP A 185 13.17 -3.23 -14.58
N LYS A 186 12.09 -3.22 -13.79
CA LYS A 186 10.72 -3.24 -14.32
C LYS A 186 10.34 -1.97 -15.09
N LEU A 187 10.85 -0.82 -14.68
CA LEU A 187 10.67 0.46 -15.38
C LEU A 187 11.70 0.68 -16.50
N GLN A 188 12.57 -0.29 -16.75
CA GLN A 188 13.60 -0.25 -17.79
C GLN A 188 14.47 1.03 -17.71
N PHE A 189 14.95 1.35 -16.52
CA PHE A 189 15.79 2.52 -16.31
C PHE A 189 17.10 2.41 -17.06
N GLY A 190 17.50 3.50 -17.69
CA GLY A 190 18.77 3.59 -18.41
C GLY A 190 19.98 3.48 -17.48
N LYS A 191 21.16 3.15 -18.04
CA LYS A 191 22.42 3.00 -17.28
C LYS A 191 22.84 4.28 -16.52
N ASN A 192 22.37 5.46 -16.96
CA ASN A 192 22.66 6.76 -16.35
C ASN A 192 21.57 7.22 -15.36
N ALA A 193 20.67 6.32 -14.96
CA ALA A 193 19.61 6.65 -14.03
C ALA A 193 20.17 7.11 -12.67
N GLY A 194 19.55 8.16 -12.12
CA GLY A 194 19.86 8.66 -10.78
C GLY A 194 19.15 7.87 -9.71
N ARG A 195 19.87 7.46 -8.66
CA ARG A 195 19.27 6.83 -7.47
C ARG A 195 19.59 7.65 -6.24
N PHE A 196 18.55 8.19 -5.61
CA PHE A 196 18.68 9.11 -4.48
C PHE A 196 17.96 8.52 -3.27
N VAL A 197 18.72 8.26 -2.22
CA VAL A 197 18.21 7.65 -0.99
C VAL A 197 18.43 8.61 0.17
N GLN A 198 17.35 9.08 0.77
CA GLN A 198 17.41 9.86 2.00
C GLN A 198 17.41 8.92 3.20
N SER A 199 18.16 9.30 4.25
CA SER A 199 18.17 8.52 5.50
C SER A 199 16.76 8.25 6.03
N PHE A 200 16.52 7.00 6.42
CA PHE A 200 15.27 6.57 7.02
C PHE A 200 15.17 6.92 8.52
N VAL A 201 16.22 7.47 9.10
CA VAL A 201 16.22 7.92 10.49
C VAL A 201 15.26 9.10 10.68
N ARG A 202 14.36 8.99 11.64
CA ARG A 202 13.42 10.06 12.04
C ARG A 202 13.83 10.60 13.42
N PRO A 203 14.59 11.73 13.47
CA PRO A 203 15.15 12.24 14.74
C PRO A 203 14.11 12.64 15.76
N ASN A 204 12.91 13.01 15.37
CA ASN A 204 11.82 13.44 16.23
C ASN A 204 10.83 12.31 16.61
N LEU A 205 10.96 11.11 16.02
CA LEU A 205 10.04 10.00 16.24
C LEU A 205 10.65 8.94 17.16
N SER A 206 9.98 8.64 18.27
CA SER A 206 10.38 7.60 19.21
C SER A 206 9.59 6.33 18.96
N TYR A 207 10.29 5.25 18.57
CA TYR A 207 9.71 3.93 18.40
C TYR A 207 9.71 3.17 19.72
N ILE A 208 8.57 2.60 20.08
CA ILE A 208 8.37 2.00 21.40
C ILE A 208 7.61 0.67 21.23
N VAL A 209 8.09 -0.39 21.86
CA VAL A 209 7.35 -1.64 21.99
C VAL A 209 6.91 -1.80 23.45
N ARG A 210 5.65 -2.18 23.64
CA ARG A 210 5.07 -2.45 24.96
C ARG A 210 4.51 -3.85 25.02
N HIS A 211 5.19 -4.72 25.73
CA HIS A 211 4.67 -6.03 26.10
C HIS A 211 3.58 -5.85 27.16
N THR A 212 2.40 -6.40 26.93
CA THR A 212 1.25 -6.26 27.82
C THR A 212 0.27 -7.41 27.63
N GLU A 213 -0.33 -7.88 28.72
CA GLU A 213 -1.41 -8.86 28.69
C GLU A 213 -2.76 -8.19 28.38
N ASP A 214 -2.92 -6.93 28.75
CA ASP A 214 -4.12 -6.12 28.51
C ASP A 214 -3.80 -4.93 27.58
N LYS A 215 -3.98 -5.15 26.30
CA LYS A 215 -3.75 -4.12 25.28
C LYS A 215 -4.70 -2.93 25.41
N LEU A 216 -5.95 -3.18 25.81
CA LEU A 216 -6.96 -2.13 25.87
C LEU A 216 -6.67 -1.14 26.99
N LYS A 217 -6.39 -1.66 28.18
CA LYS A 217 -5.94 -0.86 29.33
C LYS A 217 -4.67 -0.08 28.98
N LYS A 218 -3.72 -0.74 28.29
CA LYS A 218 -2.46 -0.10 27.90
C LYS A 218 -2.66 0.99 26.85
N LEU A 219 -3.57 0.82 25.90
CA LEU A 219 -3.97 1.84 24.94
C LEU A 219 -4.51 3.09 25.64
N VAL A 220 -5.46 2.90 26.57
CA VAL A 220 -6.05 3.99 27.36
C VAL A 220 -4.96 4.73 28.15
N ASP A 221 -4.03 4.02 28.80
CA ASP A 221 -2.89 4.61 29.52
C ASP A 221 -1.96 5.44 28.62
N ILE A 222 -1.76 5.02 27.37
CA ILE A 222 -0.97 5.78 26.39
C ILE A 222 -1.71 7.03 25.96
N LEU A 223 -2.96 6.91 25.52
CA LEU A 223 -3.74 8.04 25.02
C LEU A 223 -4.00 9.10 26.10
N SER A 224 -4.17 8.72 27.37
CA SER A 224 -4.33 9.67 28.48
C SER A 224 -3.05 10.47 28.80
N LYS A 225 -1.87 9.96 28.43
CA LYS A 225 -0.58 10.63 28.65
C LYS A 225 -0.07 11.40 27.45
N THR A 226 -0.67 11.21 26.29
CA THR A 226 -0.25 11.86 25.05
C THR A 226 -1.37 12.77 24.55
N HIS A 227 -1.09 14.08 24.54
CA HIS A 227 -2.06 15.05 24.04
C HIS A 227 -1.87 15.32 22.55
N GLY A 228 -2.97 15.56 21.85
CA GLY A 228 -3.01 15.86 20.41
C GLY A 228 -3.44 14.68 19.55
N SER A 229 -3.44 14.89 18.25
CA SER A 229 -3.99 13.91 17.30
C SER A 229 -3.28 12.57 17.35
N SER A 230 -4.08 11.49 17.38
CA SER A 230 -3.61 10.12 17.50
C SER A 230 -4.26 9.21 16.44
N ILE A 231 -3.51 8.18 16.02
CA ILE A 231 -4.01 7.10 15.16
C ILE A 231 -3.79 5.78 15.89
N VAL A 232 -4.83 4.93 15.93
CA VAL A 232 -4.74 3.58 16.48
C VAL A 232 -5.00 2.58 15.36
N TYR A 233 -3.98 1.83 14.96
CA TYR A 233 -4.09 0.82 13.92
C TYR A 233 -4.52 -0.53 14.48
N VAL A 234 -5.55 -1.11 13.85
CA VAL A 234 -6.09 -2.43 14.14
C VAL A 234 -6.23 -3.24 12.86
N ARG A 235 -6.25 -4.57 12.99
CA ARG A 235 -6.29 -5.47 11.83
C ARG A 235 -7.67 -5.59 11.20
N ASN A 236 -8.75 -5.55 11.97
CA ASN A 236 -10.10 -5.79 11.44
C ASN A 236 -11.09 -4.67 11.74
N ARG A 237 -12.11 -4.56 10.86
CA ARG A 237 -13.11 -3.49 10.88
C ARG A 237 -13.95 -3.48 12.17
N ARG A 238 -14.36 -4.66 12.65
CA ARG A 238 -15.18 -4.80 13.86
C ARG A 238 -14.42 -4.32 15.09
N ARG A 239 -13.15 -4.72 15.23
CA ARG A 239 -12.28 -4.26 16.33
C ARG A 239 -12.06 -2.75 16.31
N ALA A 240 -11.96 -2.13 15.11
CA ALA A 240 -11.86 -0.68 15.00
C ALA A 240 -13.05 0.02 15.65
N GLN A 241 -14.25 -0.45 15.36
CA GLN A 241 -15.48 0.08 15.94
C GLN A 241 -15.58 -0.19 17.44
N GLU A 242 -15.30 -1.42 17.90
CA GLU A 242 -15.34 -1.81 19.31
C GLU A 242 -14.41 -0.94 20.17
N ILE A 243 -13.16 -0.73 19.72
CA ILE A 243 -12.19 0.10 20.44
C ILE A 243 -12.59 1.56 20.43
N ALA A 244 -13.05 2.11 19.30
CA ALA A 244 -13.52 3.50 19.23
C ALA A 244 -14.69 3.72 20.19
N THR A 245 -15.69 2.84 20.19
CA THR A 245 -16.82 2.90 21.11
C THR A 245 -16.37 2.82 22.57
N HIS A 246 -15.43 1.92 22.89
CA HIS A 246 -14.89 1.82 24.25
C HIS A 246 -14.18 3.12 24.68
N LEU A 247 -13.36 3.72 23.79
CA LEU A 247 -12.70 5.00 24.09
C LEU A 247 -13.73 6.13 24.32
N GLN A 248 -14.82 6.16 23.55
CA GLN A 248 -15.93 7.11 23.75
C GLN A 248 -16.59 6.95 25.11
N THR A 249 -16.81 5.71 25.60
CA THR A 249 -17.36 5.50 26.95
C THR A 249 -16.46 6.06 28.06
N LEU A 250 -15.14 6.12 27.79
CA LEU A 250 -14.13 6.73 28.67
C LEU A 250 -13.94 8.24 28.42
N LYS A 251 -14.84 8.86 27.62
CA LYS A 251 -14.83 10.30 27.28
C LYS A 251 -13.61 10.76 26.45
N PHE A 252 -12.97 9.85 25.69
CA PHE A 252 -12.04 10.24 24.65
C PHE A 252 -12.83 10.71 23.42
N ASP A 253 -12.35 11.77 22.78
CA ASP A 253 -12.86 12.18 21.47
C ASP A 253 -12.25 11.25 20.40
N ALA A 254 -12.95 10.15 20.14
CA ALA A 254 -12.48 9.07 19.28
C ALA A 254 -13.56 8.62 18.30
N ASP A 255 -13.15 8.22 17.09
CA ASP A 255 -14.04 7.61 16.10
C ASP A 255 -13.27 6.53 15.31
N TYR A 256 -13.96 5.74 14.49
CA TYR A 256 -13.32 4.69 13.70
C TYR A 256 -13.34 4.99 12.20
N TYR A 257 -12.36 4.44 11.47
CA TYR A 257 -12.24 4.57 10.03
C TYR A 257 -11.88 3.23 9.39
N THR A 258 -12.75 2.74 8.51
CA THR A 258 -12.54 1.46 7.81
C THR A 258 -13.04 1.54 6.36
N ALA A 259 -12.59 0.63 5.51
CA ALA A 259 -13.07 0.53 4.14
C ALA A 259 -14.55 0.15 4.01
N GLY A 260 -15.19 -0.31 5.11
CA GLY A 260 -16.62 -0.63 5.13
C GLY A 260 -17.54 0.59 5.27
N LEU A 261 -17.03 1.76 5.58
CA LEU A 261 -17.78 3.01 5.61
C LEU A 261 -18.04 3.49 4.17
N ASN A 262 -19.17 4.16 3.94
CA ASN A 262 -19.43 4.82 2.67
C ASN A 262 -18.49 6.03 2.44
N MET A 263 -18.50 6.60 1.23
CA MET A 263 -17.59 7.69 0.88
C MET A 263 -17.79 8.95 1.72
N ASP A 264 -19.04 9.29 2.01
CA ASP A 264 -19.40 10.50 2.75
C ASP A 264 -18.97 10.38 4.22
N GLU A 265 -19.24 9.25 4.86
CA GLU A 265 -18.80 8.98 6.23
C GLU A 265 -17.26 9.00 6.35
N ARG A 266 -16.57 8.41 5.38
CA ARG A 266 -15.09 8.45 5.36
C ARG A 266 -14.57 9.88 5.26
N SER A 267 -15.13 10.65 4.34
CA SER A 267 -14.74 12.05 4.12
C SER A 267 -15.03 12.91 5.35
N GLU A 268 -16.19 12.75 5.98
CA GLU A 268 -16.56 13.49 7.19
C GLU A 268 -15.62 13.19 8.36
N ARG A 269 -15.38 11.90 8.68
CA ARG A 269 -14.50 11.52 9.80
C ARG A 269 -13.07 11.95 9.58
N GLN A 270 -12.56 11.80 8.36
CA GLN A 270 -11.23 12.29 7.98
C GLN A 270 -11.14 13.81 8.12
N SER A 271 -12.14 14.56 7.66
CA SER A 271 -12.18 16.01 7.76
C SER A 271 -12.22 16.49 9.21
N ARG A 272 -13.06 15.87 10.05
CA ARG A 272 -13.13 16.20 11.50
C ARG A 272 -11.77 15.99 12.17
N TRP A 273 -11.11 14.87 11.88
CA TRP A 273 -9.80 14.56 12.44
C TRP A 273 -8.69 15.48 11.91
N THR A 274 -8.68 15.78 10.61
CA THR A 274 -7.71 16.71 10.01
C THR A 274 -7.83 18.11 10.58
N GLN A 275 -9.05 18.56 10.88
CA GLN A 275 -9.36 19.88 11.44
C GLN A 275 -9.25 19.94 12.97
N ASN A 276 -8.69 18.94 13.64
CA ASN A 276 -8.59 18.86 15.11
C ASN A 276 -9.95 18.93 15.83
N ARG A 277 -11.03 18.45 15.18
CA ARG A 277 -12.36 18.27 15.76
C ARG A 277 -12.62 16.82 16.19
N LEU A 278 -11.61 16.01 16.10
CA LEU A 278 -11.54 14.62 16.52
C LEU A 278 -10.08 14.32 16.87
N ASP A 279 -9.80 13.88 18.09
CA ASP A 279 -8.43 13.66 18.56
C ASP A 279 -7.88 12.29 18.11
N THR A 280 -8.67 11.25 18.28
CA THR A 280 -8.22 9.87 18.02
C THR A 280 -9.03 9.20 16.93
N ILE A 281 -8.33 8.62 15.94
CA ILE A 281 -8.96 7.78 14.94
C ILE A 281 -8.48 6.33 15.09
N VAL A 282 -9.42 5.39 15.26
CA VAL A 282 -9.13 3.95 15.30
C VAL A 282 -9.39 3.38 13.91
N ALA A 283 -8.37 2.85 13.28
CA ALA A 283 -8.47 2.53 11.86
C ALA A 283 -7.82 1.21 11.47
N THR A 284 -8.28 0.65 10.37
CA THR A 284 -7.54 -0.36 9.61
C THR A 284 -6.54 0.33 8.68
N ASN A 285 -5.73 -0.45 7.95
CA ASN A 285 -4.81 0.05 6.92
C ASN A 285 -5.50 0.89 5.81
N ALA A 286 -6.85 0.86 5.73
CA ALA A 286 -7.62 1.76 4.86
C ALA A 286 -7.44 3.25 5.21
N PHE A 287 -7.13 3.57 6.47
CA PHE A 287 -6.72 4.91 6.90
C PHE A 287 -5.21 5.02 6.79
N GLY A 288 -4.75 5.21 5.57
CA GLY A 288 -3.34 5.06 5.29
C GLY A 288 -2.85 6.01 4.21
N MET A 289 -2.50 5.48 3.05
CA MET A 289 -1.91 6.25 1.96
C MET A 289 -2.76 7.49 1.63
N GLY A 290 -2.11 8.64 1.47
CA GLY A 290 -2.78 9.91 1.18
C GLY A 290 -3.08 10.80 2.37
N ILE A 291 -2.98 10.34 3.62
CA ILE A 291 -3.23 11.18 4.78
C ILE A 291 -2.00 12.03 5.08
N ASP A 292 -2.17 13.35 4.98
CA ASP A 292 -1.12 14.32 5.25
C ASP A 292 -1.54 15.31 6.36
N LYS A 293 -1.47 14.85 7.62
CA LYS A 293 -1.66 15.66 8.81
C LYS A 293 -0.31 15.82 9.52
N PRO A 294 0.21 17.05 9.67
CA PRO A 294 1.57 17.26 10.19
C PRO A 294 1.71 17.01 11.69
N ASP A 295 0.66 17.24 12.45
CA ASP A 295 0.65 17.35 13.92
C ASP A 295 0.17 16.07 14.64
N VAL A 296 0.26 14.91 14.03
CA VAL A 296 -0.01 13.63 14.68
C VAL A 296 1.06 13.38 15.76
N ARG A 297 0.63 13.24 17.02
CA ARG A 297 1.54 13.05 18.15
C ARG A 297 1.82 11.59 18.42
N THR A 298 0.82 10.72 18.22
CA THR A 298 0.94 9.31 18.58
C THR A 298 0.33 8.41 17.52
N VAL A 299 1.08 7.39 17.11
CA VAL A 299 0.58 6.27 16.32
C VAL A 299 0.72 5.02 17.16
N VAL A 300 -0.40 4.35 17.45
CA VAL A 300 -0.42 3.11 18.22
C VAL A 300 -0.83 1.96 17.31
N HIS A 301 0.02 0.95 17.20
CA HIS A 301 -0.33 -0.33 16.61
C HIS A 301 -0.89 -1.24 17.69
N TYR A 302 -2.20 -1.35 17.77
CA TYR A 302 -2.89 -2.24 18.69
C TYR A 302 -2.70 -3.70 18.26
N ASP A 303 -2.80 -3.96 16.98
CA ASP A 303 -2.39 -5.22 16.35
C ASP A 303 -1.07 -5.00 15.61
N ILE A 304 -0.18 -5.99 15.63
CA ILE A 304 1.13 -5.90 14.95
C ILE A 304 0.91 -5.90 13.44
N PRO A 305 1.57 -5.03 12.68
CA PRO A 305 1.56 -5.06 11.22
C PRO A 305 2.16 -6.35 10.65
N ASP A 306 1.83 -6.68 9.41
CA ASP A 306 2.33 -7.90 8.76
C ASP A 306 3.80 -7.82 8.32
N ALA A 307 4.33 -6.58 8.20
CA ALA A 307 5.69 -6.32 7.73
C ALA A 307 6.28 -5.04 8.34
N LEU A 308 7.61 -4.94 8.38
CA LEU A 308 8.31 -3.74 8.86
C LEU A 308 8.12 -2.53 7.94
N GLU A 309 7.94 -2.76 6.65
CA GLU A 309 7.65 -1.71 5.66
C GLU A 309 6.30 -1.04 5.97
N SER A 310 5.25 -1.83 6.22
CA SER A 310 3.94 -1.33 6.61
C SER A 310 4.02 -0.57 7.93
N TYR A 311 4.71 -1.14 8.92
CA TYR A 311 4.95 -0.48 10.20
C TYR A 311 5.65 0.87 10.03
N TYR A 312 6.74 0.93 9.24
CA TYR A 312 7.49 2.17 9.01
C TYR A 312 6.63 3.23 8.32
N GLN A 313 5.83 2.85 7.35
CA GLN A 313 4.93 3.76 6.63
C GLN A 313 3.82 4.31 7.54
N GLU A 314 3.19 3.45 8.35
CA GLU A 314 2.12 3.83 9.27
C GLU A 314 2.66 4.65 10.45
N ALA A 315 3.73 4.21 11.10
CA ALA A 315 4.42 4.92 12.17
C ALA A 315 4.95 6.28 11.71
N GLY A 316 5.43 6.36 10.46
CA GLY A 316 5.95 7.57 9.84
C GLY A 316 4.94 8.70 9.65
N ARG A 317 3.63 8.47 9.92
CA ARG A 317 2.60 9.52 9.95
C ARG A 317 2.76 10.44 11.15
N ALA A 318 3.37 9.94 12.24
CA ALA A 318 3.60 10.75 13.43
C ALA A 318 4.74 11.78 13.21
N GLY A 319 4.54 13.00 13.74
CA GLY A 319 5.55 14.04 13.81
C GLY A 319 6.10 14.55 12.48
N ARG A 320 5.26 14.70 11.46
CA ARG A 320 5.69 15.29 10.17
C ARG A 320 6.08 16.76 10.28
N ASP A 321 5.59 17.45 11.31
CA ASP A 321 5.96 18.83 11.65
C ASP A 321 7.34 18.97 12.34
N GLY A 322 8.06 17.87 12.52
CA GLY A 322 9.38 17.84 13.17
C GLY A 322 9.33 17.85 14.70
N LYS A 323 8.16 18.00 15.33
CA LYS A 323 8.02 17.94 16.78
C LYS A 323 8.04 16.49 17.27
N THR A 324 8.37 16.32 18.56
CA THR A 324 8.42 14.99 19.20
C THR A 324 7.11 14.25 19.03
N ALA A 325 7.22 13.00 18.60
CA ALA A 325 6.09 12.09 18.37
C ALA A 325 6.47 10.65 18.73
N TYR A 326 5.45 9.81 18.89
CA TYR A 326 5.60 8.45 19.37
C TYR A 326 4.93 7.44 18.43
N ALA A 327 5.63 6.36 18.13
CA ALA A 327 5.10 5.19 17.46
C ALA A 327 5.18 4.01 18.42
N VAL A 328 4.02 3.50 18.84
CA VAL A 328 3.94 2.48 19.88
C VAL A 328 3.34 1.20 19.30
N VAL A 329 3.99 0.06 19.49
CA VAL A 329 3.45 -1.27 19.19
C VAL A 329 3.04 -1.93 20.50
N LEU A 330 1.81 -2.41 20.60
CA LEU A 330 1.32 -3.24 21.68
C LEU A 330 1.49 -4.71 21.29
N TYR A 331 2.24 -5.45 22.07
CA TYR A 331 2.62 -6.84 21.78
C TYR A 331 2.18 -7.81 22.86
N GLN A 332 1.62 -8.93 22.40
CA GLN A 332 1.40 -10.16 23.17
C GLN A 332 2.08 -11.31 22.43
N GLU A 333 2.52 -12.34 23.14
CA GLU A 333 3.17 -13.51 22.52
C GLU A 333 2.26 -14.20 21.48
N ALA A 334 0.96 -14.27 21.77
CA ALA A 334 -0.05 -14.80 20.86
C ALA A 334 -0.11 -14.08 19.48
N ASP A 335 0.32 -12.82 19.41
CA ASP A 335 0.34 -12.07 18.14
C ASP A 335 1.36 -12.64 17.16
N GLY A 336 2.54 -13.04 17.64
CA GLY A 336 3.59 -13.65 16.80
C GLY A 336 3.12 -14.95 16.16
N ASP A 337 2.45 -15.80 16.95
CA ASP A 337 1.90 -17.06 16.44
C ASP A 337 0.72 -16.84 15.49
N ALA A 338 -0.10 -15.84 15.75
CA ALA A 338 -1.17 -15.45 14.84
C ALA A 338 -0.62 -14.98 13.48
N LEU A 339 0.47 -14.19 13.47
CA LEU A 339 1.14 -13.77 12.24
C LEU A 339 1.69 -14.95 11.43
N LYS A 340 2.36 -15.90 12.09
CA LYS A 340 2.87 -17.12 11.44
C LYS A 340 1.74 -17.96 10.83
N ARG A 341 0.63 -18.14 11.59
CA ARG A 341 -0.57 -18.82 11.07
C ARG A 341 -1.16 -18.11 9.86
N ASN A 342 -1.20 -16.77 9.84
CA ASN A 342 -1.67 -16.01 8.69
C ASN A 342 -0.81 -16.26 7.44
N VAL A 343 0.52 -16.36 7.59
CA VAL A 343 1.38 -16.72 6.44
C VAL A 343 1.05 -18.12 5.95
N ALA A 344 0.91 -19.10 6.85
CA ALA A 344 0.56 -20.46 6.46
C ALA A 344 -0.80 -20.50 5.73
N PHE A 345 -1.78 -19.74 6.21
CA PHE A 345 -3.10 -19.60 5.61
C PHE A 345 -3.06 -18.97 4.21
N ASN A 346 -2.23 -17.92 4.02
CA ASN A 346 -2.08 -17.23 2.74
C ASN A 346 -1.27 -18.02 1.69
N PHE A 347 -0.63 -19.10 2.09
CA PHE A 347 0.14 -19.99 1.20
C PHE A 347 -0.27 -21.45 1.40
N PRO A 348 -1.48 -21.82 0.93
CA PRO A 348 -1.97 -23.18 1.01
C PRO A 348 -1.07 -24.16 0.26
N GLU A 349 -1.29 -25.46 0.46
CA GLU A 349 -0.53 -26.50 -0.24
C GLU A 349 -0.89 -26.52 -1.74
N VAL A 350 0.08 -26.83 -2.59
CA VAL A 350 -0.13 -26.89 -4.05
C VAL A 350 -1.24 -27.89 -4.43
N LYS A 351 -1.39 -28.97 -3.63
CA LYS A 351 -2.47 -29.95 -3.80
C LYS A 351 -3.85 -29.30 -3.58
N GLU A 352 -3.98 -28.39 -2.62
CA GLU A 352 -5.23 -27.66 -2.36
C GLU A 352 -5.54 -26.69 -3.48
N ILE A 353 -4.52 -25.99 -4.00
CA ILE A 353 -4.65 -25.07 -5.15
C ILE A 353 -5.14 -25.83 -6.39
N ARG A 354 -4.54 -26.98 -6.69
CA ARG A 354 -4.95 -27.84 -7.83
C ARG A 354 -6.36 -28.38 -7.66
N THR A 355 -6.73 -28.77 -6.45
CA THR A 355 -8.08 -29.27 -6.16
C THR A 355 -9.12 -28.14 -6.29
N PHE A 356 -8.80 -26.95 -5.82
CA PHE A 356 -9.66 -25.78 -5.96
C PHE A 356 -9.90 -25.42 -7.43
N TYR A 357 -8.82 -25.38 -8.24
CA TYR A 357 -8.91 -25.09 -9.67
C TYR A 357 -9.85 -26.05 -10.40
N ASP A 358 -9.69 -27.34 -10.13
CA ASP A 358 -10.54 -28.38 -10.75
C ASP A 358 -12.01 -28.26 -10.30
N ASN A 359 -12.24 -27.99 -9.00
CA ASN A 359 -13.58 -27.78 -8.45
C ASN A 359 -14.26 -26.55 -9.06
N VAL A 360 -13.54 -25.44 -9.31
CA VAL A 360 -14.08 -24.25 -9.98
C VAL A 360 -14.51 -24.59 -11.41
N GLY A 361 -13.67 -25.28 -12.17
CA GLY A 361 -14.01 -25.69 -13.51
C GLY A 361 -15.20 -26.65 -13.58
N ALA A 362 -15.33 -27.55 -12.59
CA ALA A 362 -16.48 -28.45 -12.47
C ALA A 362 -17.75 -27.69 -12.06
N TYR A 363 -17.65 -26.75 -11.12
CA TYR A 363 -18.77 -25.91 -10.67
C TYR A 363 -19.35 -25.06 -11.80
N LEU A 364 -18.50 -24.49 -12.65
CA LEU A 364 -18.89 -23.70 -13.82
C LEU A 364 -19.25 -24.57 -15.04
N GLN A 365 -19.13 -25.89 -14.93
CA GLN A 365 -19.42 -26.85 -16.00
C GLN A 365 -18.60 -26.61 -17.28
N ILE A 366 -17.35 -26.11 -17.14
CA ILE A 366 -16.47 -25.86 -18.27
C ILE A 366 -15.80 -27.17 -18.67
N PRO A 367 -15.89 -27.63 -19.93
CA PRO A 367 -15.13 -28.81 -20.40
C PRO A 367 -13.61 -28.55 -20.39
N TYR A 368 -12.81 -29.61 -20.33
CA TYR A 368 -11.37 -29.48 -20.49
C TYR A 368 -11.00 -28.97 -21.89
N ASN A 369 -10.02 -28.09 -21.95
CA ASN A 369 -9.53 -27.38 -23.15
C ASN A 369 -10.53 -26.35 -23.73
N GLU A 370 -11.53 -25.97 -22.97
CA GLU A 370 -12.51 -24.94 -23.32
C GLU A 370 -12.51 -23.78 -22.29
N GLY A 371 -13.31 -22.75 -22.54
CA GLY A 371 -13.53 -21.61 -21.65
C GLY A 371 -12.50 -20.48 -21.78
N GLU A 372 -11.52 -20.56 -22.70
CA GLU A 372 -10.57 -19.47 -22.94
C GLU A 372 -11.30 -18.22 -23.48
N ALA A 373 -10.97 -17.07 -22.91
CA ALA A 373 -11.60 -15.77 -23.20
C ALA A 373 -13.10 -15.70 -22.86
N GLU A 374 -13.62 -16.61 -22.05
CA GLU A 374 -15.01 -16.62 -21.58
C GLU A 374 -15.15 -16.04 -20.16
N THR A 375 -16.30 -15.46 -19.89
CA THR A 375 -16.66 -14.87 -18.59
C THR A 375 -17.79 -15.66 -17.95
N PHE A 376 -17.63 -15.99 -16.67
CA PHE A 376 -18.63 -16.74 -15.89
C PHE A 376 -19.02 -15.94 -14.65
N ASP A 377 -20.31 -15.96 -14.31
CA ASP A 377 -20.77 -15.44 -13.01
C ASP A 377 -20.25 -16.37 -11.91
N PHE A 378 -19.54 -15.82 -10.93
CA PHE A 378 -18.88 -16.60 -9.90
C PHE A 378 -19.00 -15.95 -8.52
N ASP A 379 -19.98 -16.40 -7.74
CA ASP A 379 -20.09 -16.03 -6.33
C ASP A 379 -19.22 -16.97 -5.49
N ILE A 380 -18.13 -16.43 -4.95
CA ILE A 380 -17.17 -17.17 -4.15
C ILE A 380 -17.79 -17.73 -2.85
N ASN A 381 -18.81 -17.04 -2.28
CA ASN A 381 -19.46 -17.50 -1.04
C ASN A 381 -20.30 -18.76 -1.33
N VAL A 382 -21.09 -18.72 -2.41
CA VAL A 382 -21.90 -19.86 -2.86
C VAL A 382 -21.00 -21.03 -3.27
N PHE A 383 -19.91 -20.75 -3.99
CA PHE A 383 -18.94 -21.78 -4.35
C PHE A 383 -18.28 -22.42 -3.13
N ALA A 384 -17.79 -21.61 -2.19
CA ALA A 384 -17.09 -22.09 -1.00
C ALA A 384 -18.00 -22.95 -0.12
N ASP A 385 -19.29 -22.58 0.03
CA ASP A 385 -20.27 -23.37 0.74
C ASP A 385 -20.49 -24.73 0.08
N LYS A 386 -20.70 -24.76 -1.24
CA LYS A 386 -20.84 -26.02 -2.01
C LYS A 386 -19.59 -26.90 -2.00
N ALA A 387 -18.40 -26.28 -1.98
CA ALA A 387 -17.13 -26.98 -1.92
C ALA A 387 -16.74 -27.42 -0.50
N GLY A 388 -17.50 -27.04 0.52
CA GLY A 388 -17.22 -27.33 1.93
C GLY A 388 -15.93 -26.69 2.44
N MET A 389 -15.57 -25.51 1.95
CA MET A 389 -14.33 -24.82 2.29
C MET A 389 -14.57 -23.41 2.86
N ASN A 390 -13.58 -22.92 3.59
CA ASN A 390 -13.64 -21.57 4.13
C ASN A 390 -13.54 -20.53 3.01
N VAL A 391 -14.42 -19.52 3.02
CA VAL A 391 -14.48 -18.45 2.00
C VAL A 391 -13.15 -17.69 1.88
N LEU A 392 -12.47 -17.43 3.00
CA LEU A 392 -11.18 -16.73 2.97
C LEU A 392 -10.09 -17.58 2.31
N THR A 393 -10.09 -18.89 2.55
CA THR A 393 -9.18 -19.83 1.86
C THR A 393 -9.49 -19.87 0.37
N ALA A 394 -10.75 -19.93 0.00
CA ALA A 394 -11.20 -19.90 -1.38
C ALA A 394 -10.73 -18.64 -2.11
N LEU A 395 -10.93 -17.46 -1.49
CA LEU A 395 -10.45 -16.17 -2.01
C LEU A 395 -8.92 -16.12 -2.14
N THR A 396 -8.21 -16.68 -1.18
CA THR A 396 -6.74 -16.73 -1.21
C THR A 396 -6.26 -17.55 -2.40
N ILE A 397 -6.81 -18.75 -2.59
CA ILE A 397 -6.43 -19.62 -3.71
C ILE A 397 -6.83 -19.00 -5.05
N LEU A 398 -8.02 -18.41 -5.13
CA LEU A 398 -8.49 -17.71 -6.32
C LEU A 398 -7.48 -16.66 -6.80
N LYS A 399 -6.99 -15.84 -5.86
CA LYS A 399 -5.98 -14.80 -6.13
C LYS A 399 -4.61 -15.37 -6.51
N ILE A 400 -4.21 -16.50 -5.95
CA ILE A 400 -2.95 -17.16 -6.32
C ILE A 400 -3.00 -17.60 -7.78
N ILE A 401 -4.10 -18.20 -8.21
CA ILE A 401 -4.29 -18.68 -9.58
C ILE A 401 -4.42 -17.49 -10.56
N GLU A 402 -5.06 -16.40 -10.13
CA GLU A 402 -5.13 -15.14 -10.88
C GLU A 402 -3.73 -14.54 -11.11
N GLN A 403 -2.88 -14.51 -10.07
CA GLN A 403 -1.50 -14.02 -10.17
C GLN A 403 -0.64 -14.83 -11.16
N ASP A 404 -0.96 -16.10 -11.35
CA ASP A 404 -0.31 -16.96 -12.33
C ASP A 404 -0.92 -16.87 -13.74
N GLY A 405 -1.92 -15.98 -13.93
CA GLY A 405 -2.49 -15.66 -15.23
C GLY A 405 -3.39 -16.75 -15.81
N TRP A 406 -4.10 -17.51 -14.98
CA TRP A 406 -5.10 -18.48 -15.43
C TRP A 406 -6.47 -17.86 -15.64
N TRP A 407 -6.83 -16.93 -14.79
CA TRP A 407 -8.07 -16.16 -14.87
C TRP A 407 -7.90 -14.77 -14.30
N SER A 408 -8.91 -13.94 -14.45
CA SER A 408 -9.07 -12.67 -13.75
C SER A 408 -10.39 -12.66 -12.99
N PHE A 409 -10.34 -12.27 -11.72
CA PHE A 409 -11.50 -12.17 -10.87
C PHE A 409 -11.87 -10.71 -10.64
N SER A 410 -13.08 -10.32 -11.03
CA SER A 410 -13.62 -9.00 -10.71
C SER A 410 -14.56 -9.11 -9.51
N ASP A 411 -14.26 -8.37 -8.43
CA ASP A 411 -15.28 -8.05 -7.43
C ASP A 411 -16.44 -7.38 -8.14
N ALA A 412 -17.68 -7.60 -7.67
CA ALA A 412 -18.89 -7.13 -8.33
C ALA A 412 -18.71 -5.74 -8.97
N PHE A 413 -18.57 -5.69 -10.27
CA PHE A 413 -18.65 -4.47 -11.02
C PHE A 413 -20.12 -4.12 -11.12
N PHE A 414 -20.54 -3.02 -10.50
CA PHE A 414 -21.80 -2.42 -10.81
C PHE A 414 -21.76 -1.98 -12.29
N MET A 415 -22.17 -2.86 -13.20
CA MET A 415 -22.49 -2.47 -14.56
C MET A 415 -23.97 -2.11 -14.57
N PRO A 416 -24.32 -0.83 -14.71
CA PRO A 416 -25.70 -0.44 -14.90
C PRO A 416 -26.24 -1.13 -16.14
N SER A 417 -27.52 -1.43 -16.13
CA SER A 417 -28.18 -1.97 -17.32
C SER A 417 -27.94 -1.08 -18.51
N SER A 418 -27.76 -1.67 -19.68
CA SER A 418 -27.65 -0.93 -20.94
C SER A 418 -28.63 -1.48 -21.96
N ILE A 419 -29.16 -0.59 -22.80
CA ILE A 419 -30.12 -0.94 -23.85
C ILE A 419 -29.83 -0.14 -25.11
N ARG A 420 -29.97 -0.79 -26.27
CA ARG A 420 -29.91 -0.19 -27.60
C ARG A 420 -31.05 -0.75 -28.44
N LEU A 421 -31.63 0.06 -29.32
CA LEU A 421 -32.55 -0.45 -30.31
C LEU A 421 -31.78 -1.21 -31.40
N ALA A 422 -32.14 -2.48 -31.60
CA ALA A 422 -31.48 -3.36 -32.57
C ALA A 422 -32.14 -3.30 -33.98
N VAL A 423 -33.30 -2.67 -34.10
CA VAL A 423 -34.11 -2.63 -35.33
C VAL A 423 -34.29 -1.24 -35.88
N SER A 424 -34.59 -1.16 -37.19
CA SER A 424 -34.87 0.12 -37.86
C SER A 424 -36.22 0.71 -37.41
N ARG A 425 -36.39 2.03 -37.65
CA ARG A 425 -37.65 2.73 -37.32
C ARG A 425 -38.88 2.14 -38.02
N THR A 426 -38.73 1.60 -39.22
CA THR A 426 -39.81 0.93 -39.96
C THR A 426 -40.26 -0.35 -39.32
N SER A 427 -39.32 -1.17 -38.83
CA SER A 427 -39.64 -2.42 -38.10
C SER A 427 -40.26 -2.18 -36.74
N LEU A 428 -39.97 -1.01 -36.11
CA LEU A 428 -40.62 -0.59 -34.87
C LEU A 428 -42.10 -0.26 -35.09
N ASN A 429 -42.45 0.39 -36.17
CA ASN A 429 -43.85 0.71 -36.53
C ASN A 429 -44.68 -0.58 -36.74
N ASP A 430 -44.08 -1.59 -37.40
CA ASP A 430 -44.73 -2.91 -37.58
C ASP A 430 -44.94 -3.63 -36.27
N PHE A 431 -44.01 -3.49 -35.31
CA PHE A 431 -44.13 -4.04 -33.97
C PHE A 431 -45.24 -3.33 -33.18
N GLU A 432 -45.31 -2.02 -33.19
CA GLU A 432 -46.35 -1.23 -32.52
C GLU A 432 -47.75 -1.64 -32.98
N MET A 433 -47.93 -1.96 -34.26
CA MET A 433 -49.21 -2.45 -34.77
C MET A 433 -49.57 -3.85 -34.27
N LYS A 434 -48.58 -4.71 -34.03
CA LYS A 434 -48.80 -6.11 -33.62
C LYS A 434 -48.89 -6.30 -32.10
N ASN A 435 -48.27 -5.43 -31.28
CA ASN A 435 -48.08 -5.59 -29.84
C ASN A 435 -48.53 -4.37 -29.01
N ARG A 436 -49.79 -3.99 -29.12
CA ARG A 436 -50.36 -2.80 -28.42
C ARG A 436 -50.11 -2.76 -26.92
N ASN A 437 -50.02 -3.91 -26.26
CA ASN A 437 -49.82 -3.98 -24.79
C ASN A 437 -48.40 -3.53 -24.38
N HIS A 438 -47.41 -3.65 -25.22
CA HIS A 438 -46.00 -3.31 -24.93
C HIS A 438 -45.53 -2.02 -25.59
N GLU A 439 -46.34 -1.43 -26.48
CA GLU A 439 -46.04 -0.19 -27.19
C GLU A 439 -45.64 0.96 -26.24
N HIS A 440 -46.38 1.08 -25.14
CA HIS A 440 -46.17 2.13 -24.14
C HIS A 440 -44.77 2.06 -23.52
N ILE A 441 -44.27 0.85 -23.21
CA ILE A 441 -42.93 0.66 -22.63
C ILE A 441 -41.84 0.96 -23.67
N LEU A 442 -42.02 0.50 -24.91
CA LEU A 442 -41.06 0.79 -25.99
C LEU A 442 -40.92 2.30 -26.28
N LYS A 443 -42.05 3.00 -26.38
CA LYS A 443 -42.07 4.47 -26.51
C LYS A 443 -41.50 5.17 -25.29
N GLY A 444 -41.73 4.62 -24.12
CA GLY A 444 -41.14 5.11 -22.87
C GLY A 444 -39.63 4.99 -22.84
N ILE A 445 -39.08 3.87 -23.28
CA ILE A 445 -37.63 3.66 -23.42
C ILE A 445 -37.03 4.72 -24.34
N MET A 446 -37.63 4.94 -25.51
CA MET A 446 -37.13 5.93 -26.47
C MET A 446 -37.20 7.38 -25.96
N ARG A 447 -38.16 7.70 -25.11
CA ARG A 447 -38.33 9.04 -24.49
C ARG A 447 -37.39 9.23 -23.29
N PHE A 448 -37.22 8.18 -22.48
CA PHE A 448 -36.42 8.22 -21.25
C PHE A 448 -34.92 8.15 -21.54
N LEU A 449 -34.51 7.46 -22.63
CA LEU A 449 -33.12 7.20 -22.98
C LEU A 449 -32.74 7.87 -24.32
N PRO A 450 -32.36 9.17 -24.32
CA PRO A 450 -31.90 9.83 -25.52
C PRO A 450 -30.67 9.14 -26.11
N GLY A 451 -30.69 8.84 -27.40
CA GLY A 451 -29.59 8.18 -28.11
C GLY A 451 -29.69 6.65 -28.21
N VAL A 452 -30.67 6.01 -27.57
CA VAL A 452 -30.88 4.55 -27.57
C VAL A 452 -30.99 3.92 -28.97
N ALA A 453 -31.35 4.69 -29.97
CA ALA A 453 -31.41 4.25 -31.38
C ALA A 453 -30.04 4.23 -32.09
N ARG A 454 -29.01 4.83 -31.51
CA ARG A 454 -27.68 4.97 -32.13
C ARG A 454 -26.62 4.12 -31.40
N GLU A 455 -26.65 4.14 -30.10
CA GLU A 455 -25.64 3.50 -29.24
C GLU A 455 -26.26 2.90 -27.98
N PRO A 456 -25.61 1.93 -27.30
CA PRO A 456 -26.07 1.43 -26.02
C PRO A 456 -26.10 2.54 -24.98
N VAL A 457 -27.24 2.76 -24.35
CA VAL A 457 -27.45 3.77 -23.31
C VAL A 457 -27.59 3.06 -21.96
N GLN A 458 -26.77 3.49 -20.97
CA GLN A 458 -26.89 3.00 -19.61
C GLN A 458 -28.13 3.57 -18.91
N PHE A 459 -28.83 2.74 -18.14
CA PHE A 459 -30.01 3.15 -17.40
C PHE A 459 -30.22 2.30 -16.13
N SER A 460 -31.21 2.68 -15.35
CA SER A 460 -31.70 1.89 -14.21
C SER A 460 -33.14 1.49 -14.51
N GLU A 461 -33.44 0.18 -14.41
CA GLU A 461 -34.79 -0.36 -14.57
C GLU A 461 -35.76 0.26 -13.57
N PHE A 462 -35.30 0.51 -12.34
CA PHE A 462 -36.10 1.18 -11.31
C PHE A 462 -36.46 2.62 -11.74
N SER A 463 -35.52 3.36 -12.32
CA SER A 463 -35.79 4.73 -12.80
C SER A 463 -36.72 4.73 -14.01
N LEU A 464 -36.57 3.76 -14.90
CA LEU A 464 -37.45 3.58 -16.06
C LEU A 464 -38.87 3.15 -15.59
N ALA A 465 -38.98 2.23 -14.65
CA ALA A 465 -40.24 1.79 -14.07
C ALA A 465 -40.98 2.95 -13.40
N LYS A 466 -40.28 3.78 -12.63
CA LYS A 466 -40.81 5.00 -12.03
C LYS A 466 -41.28 6.02 -13.08
N PHE A 467 -40.50 6.21 -14.14
CA PHE A 467 -40.88 7.10 -15.25
C PHE A 467 -42.15 6.62 -15.98
N LEU A 468 -42.29 5.31 -16.17
CA LEU A 468 -43.42 4.67 -16.85
C LEU A 468 -44.64 4.49 -15.92
N ASN A 469 -44.46 4.73 -14.62
CA ASN A 469 -45.46 4.45 -13.59
C ASN A 469 -45.96 2.98 -13.64
N ARG A 470 -45.00 2.03 -13.72
CA ARG A 470 -45.22 0.58 -13.82
C ARG A 470 -44.41 -0.16 -12.73
N PRO A 471 -44.86 -1.36 -12.33
CA PRO A 471 -44.09 -2.25 -11.48
C PRO A 471 -42.71 -2.55 -12.12
N LEU A 472 -41.68 -2.66 -11.29
CA LEU A 472 -40.33 -2.96 -11.75
C LEU A 472 -40.23 -4.29 -12.51
N GLU A 473 -40.90 -5.31 -12.00
CA GLU A 473 -40.95 -6.66 -12.56
C GLU A 473 -41.55 -6.66 -13.98
N ASP A 474 -42.65 -5.94 -14.18
CA ASP A 474 -43.33 -5.80 -15.46
C ASP A 474 -42.42 -5.15 -16.53
N VAL A 475 -41.62 -4.14 -16.13
CA VAL A 475 -40.67 -3.47 -17.02
C VAL A 475 -39.50 -4.41 -17.36
N ILE A 476 -38.94 -5.13 -16.38
CA ILE A 476 -37.88 -6.09 -16.62
C ILE A 476 -38.32 -7.23 -17.54
N GLU A 477 -39.49 -7.80 -17.29
CA GLU A 477 -40.03 -8.86 -18.14
C GLU A 477 -40.26 -8.37 -19.57
N THR A 478 -40.80 -7.18 -19.73
CA THR A 478 -41.07 -6.60 -21.06
C THR A 478 -39.76 -6.28 -21.83
N VAL A 479 -38.74 -5.75 -21.15
CA VAL A 479 -37.46 -5.47 -21.78
C VAL A 479 -36.75 -6.76 -22.17
N ASN A 480 -36.82 -7.82 -21.35
CA ASN A 480 -36.32 -9.15 -21.67
C ASN A 480 -37.05 -9.76 -22.88
N TYR A 481 -38.37 -9.60 -22.94
CA TYR A 481 -39.15 -10.02 -24.11
C TYR A 481 -38.68 -9.30 -25.37
N PHE A 482 -38.51 -7.97 -25.33
CA PHE A 482 -37.97 -7.21 -26.47
C PHE A 482 -36.58 -7.68 -26.90
N HIS A 483 -35.72 -8.04 -25.95
CA HIS A 483 -34.40 -8.57 -26.25
C HIS A 483 -34.47 -9.95 -26.93
N LYS A 484 -35.31 -10.84 -26.43
CA LYS A 484 -35.52 -12.18 -26.99
C LYS A 484 -36.09 -12.14 -28.40
N GLU A 485 -36.97 -11.19 -28.67
CA GLU A 485 -37.57 -10.98 -29.99
C GLU A 485 -36.65 -10.16 -30.93
N GLY A 486 -35.46 -9.73 -30.46
CA GLY A 486 -34.48 -9.02 -31.28
C GLY A 486 -34.80 -7.55 -31.56
N TYR A 487 -35.74 -6.93 -30.83
CA TYR A 487 -36.06 -5.51 -30.98
C TYR A 487 -35.08 -4.58 -30.28
N VAL A 488 -34.49 -5.06 -29.19
CA VAL A 488 -33.47 -4.33 -28.44
C VAL A 488 -32.30 -5.24 -28.09
N ASP A 489 -31.11 -4.67 -28.02
CA ASP A 489 -29.96 -5.28 -27.36
C ASP A 489 -30.00 -4.81 -25.91
N TYR A 490 -30.40 -5.68 -25.01
CA TYR A 490 -30.49 -5.37 -23.56
C TYR A 490 -29.45 -6.19 -22.79
N MET A 491 -28.64 -5.51 -22.04
CA MET A 491 -27.74 -6.09 -21.05
C MET A 491 -28.26 -5.71 -19.66
N PRO A 492 -28.80 -6.66 -18.89
CA PRO A 492 -29.30 -6.38 -17.56
C PRO A 492 -28.17 -5.99 -16.61
N ARG A 493 -28.52 -5.24 -15.57
CA ARG A 493 -27.63 -4.95 -14.45
C ARG A 493 -26.96 -6.23 -13.96
N ARG A 494 -25.65 -6.20 -13.86
CA ARG A 494 -24.88 -7.30 -13.28
C ARG A 494 -24.23 -6.83 -11.99
N ASP A 495 -24.61 -7.47 -10.89
CA ASP A 495 -24.06 -7.24 -9.55
C ASP A 495 -23.24 -8.45 -9.07
N THR A 496 -23.19 -9.51 -9.87
CA THR A 496 -22.46 -10.73 -9.52
C THR A 496 -20.97 -10.59 -9.85
N PRO A 497 -20.09 -11.00 -8.94
CA PRO A 497 -18.68 -11.13 -9.26
C PRO A 497 -18.46 -12.08 -10.45
N GLN A 498 -17.46 -11.79 -11.25
CA GLN A 498 -17.20 -12.55 -12.48
C GLN A 498 -15.79 -13.12 -12.49
N LEU A 499 -15.66 -14.31 -13.08
CA LEU A 499 -14.41 -14.99 -13.35
C LEU A 499 -14.20 -15.07 -14.87
N PHE A 500 -13.18 -14.38 -15.36
CA PHE A 500 -12.77 -14.38 -16.76
C PHE A 500 -11.59 -15.33 -16.94
N PHE A 501 -11.74 -16.36 -17.76
CA PHE A 501 -10.67 -17.31 -18.03
C PHE A 501 -9.72 -16.77 -19.10
N LEU A 502 -8.46 -16.57 -18.72
CA LEU A 502 -7.38 -16.13 -19.62
C LEU A 502 -6.78 -17.28 -20.42
N ARG A 503 -6.96 -18.52 -19.94
CA ARG A 503 -6.47 -19.74 -20.57
C ARG A 503 -7.58 -20.79 -20.55
N ALA A 504 -7.58 -21.69 -21.53
CA ALA A 504 -8.49 -22.83 -21.57
C ALA A 504 -8.35 -23.70 -20.30
N ARG A 505 -9.46 -24.27 -19.82
CA ARG A 505 -9.45 -25.15 -18.66
C ARG A 505 -8.53 -26.33 -18.88
N SER A 506 -7.51 -26.47 -18.08
CA SER A 506 -6.59 -27.60 -18.07
C SER A 506 -7.06 -28.70 -17.13
N SER A 507 -6.64 -29.95 -17.35
CA SER A 507 -6.88 -31.03 -16.39
C SER A 507 -6.09 -30.77 -15.10
N LYS A 508 -6.55 -31.33 -13.97
CA LYS A 508 -5.88 -31.20 -12.67
C LYS A 508 -4.39 -31.59 -12.68
N THR A 509 -4.03 -32.55 -13.54
CA THR A 509 -2.65 -33.01 -13.70
C THR A 509 -1.80 -32.06 -14.54
N ASN A 510 -2.40 -31.42 -15.53
CA ASN A 510 -1.74 -30.49 -16.45
C ASN A 510 -1.85 -29.01 -16.00
N PHE A 511 -2.70 -28.74 -15.01
CA PHE A 511 -2.73 -27.42 -14.37
C PHE A 511 -1.44 -27.21 -13.60
N ASP A 512 -0.67 -26.21 -14.00
CA ASP A 512 0.59 -25.87 -13.38
C ASP A 512 0.62 -24.38 -13.01
N ILE A 513 1.14 -24.13 -11.81
CA ILE A 513 1.48 -22.81 -11.32
C ILE A 513 3.00 -22.70 -11.27
N ASP A 514 3.54 -21.51 -11.40
CA ASP A 514 4.98 -21.30 -11.22
C ASP A 514 5.37 -21.61 -9.77
N LEU A 515 5.75 -22.87 -9.52
CA LEU A 515 6.14 -23.39 -8.20
C LEU A 515 7.35 -22.63 -7.63
N ASN A 516 8.28 -22.19 -8.49
CA ASN A 516 9.46 -21.44 -8.04
C ASN A 516 9.06 -20.04 -7.57
N ALA A 517 8.25 -19.34 -8.36
CA ALA A 517 7.72 -18.03 -7.98
C ALA A 517 6.83 -18.14 -6.72
N TYR A 518 5.99 -19.18 -6.63
CA TYR A 518 5.15 -19.43 -5.45
C TYR A 518 5.98 -19.68 -4.19
N ALA A 519 6.95 -20.60 -4.24
CA ALA A 519 7.84 -20.89 -3.11
C ALA A 519 8.65 -19.67 -2.68
N LEU A 520 9.11 -18.88 -3.64
CA LEU A 520 9.85 -17.64 -3.36
C LEU A 520 8.94 -16.59 -2.70
N ARG A 521 7.71 -16.40 -3.16
CA ARG A 521 6.70 -15.52 -2.53
C ARG A 521 6.44 -15.96 -1.09
N LYS A 522 6.22 -17.26 -0.84
CA LYS A 522 6.04 -17.83 0.52
C LYS A 522 7.24 -17.56 1.42
N LYS A 523 8.45 -17.83 0.93
CA LYS A 523 9.70 -17.57 1.68
C LYS A 523 9.85 -16.09 2.05
N LYS A 524 9.53 -15.18 1.14
CA LYS A 524 9.61 -13.73 1.39
C LYS A 524 8.52 -13.26 2.36
N ALA A 525 7.29 -13.75 2.25
CA ALA A 525 6.24 -13.45 3.22
C ALA A 525 6.64 -13.90 4.63
N LEU A 526 7.19 -15.11 4.76
CA LEU A 526 7.69 -15.61 6.04
C LEU A 526 8.83 -14.75 6.58
N ARG A 527 9.81 -14.36 5.73
CA ARG A 527 10.93 -13.49 6.13
C ARG A 527 10.44 -12.13 6.66
N ARG A 528 9.44 -11.52 6.02
CA ARG A 528 8.84 -10.25 6.48
C ARG A 528 8.17 -10.42 7.85
N THR A 529 7.37 -11.47 7.99
CA THR A 529 6.71 -11.78 9.26
C THR A 529 7.70 -12.06 10.39
N LEU A 530 8.76 -12.79 10.12
CA LEU A 530 9.84 -12.99 11.10
C LEU A 530 10.54 -11.67 11.42
N GLY A 531 10.78 -10.81 10.44
CA GLY A 531 11.40 -9.50 10.65
C GLY A 531 10.61 -8.61 11.61
N ILE A 532 9.28 -8.56 11.52
CA ILE A 532 8.47 -7.77 12.46
C ILE A 532 8.39 -8.44 13.84
N ILE A 533 8.38 -9.79 13.92
CA ILE A 533 8.43 -10.51 15.19
C ILE A 533 9.77 -10.25 15.90
N ASP A 534 10.88 -10.34 15.19
CA ASP A 534 12.22 -10.02 15.71
C ASP A 534 12.29 -8.57 16.20
N TYR A 535 11.72 -7.64 15.44
CA TYR A 535 11.66 -6.23 15.81
C TYR A 535 10.98 -6.01 17.17
N VAL A 536 9.87 -6.71 17.46
CA VAL A 536 9.14 -6.51 18.71
C VAL A 536 9.75 -7.30 19.88
N THR A 537 10.43 -8.41 19.62
CA THR A 537 10.96 -9.31 20.67
C THR A 537 12.42 -9.05 21.02
N MET A 538 13.25 -8.69 20.02
CA MET A 538 14.69 -8.53 20.24
C MET A 538 15.03 -7.24 21.00
N PRO A 539 15.97 -7.28 21.96
CA PRO A 539 16.35 -6.13 22.80
C PRO A 539 17.38 -5.22 22.10
N PHE A 540 17.17 -4.92 20.81
CA PHE A 540 18.03 -4.02 20.05
C PHE A 540 17.36 -2.66 19.82
N CYS A 541 18.16 -1.61 19.55
CA CYS A 541 17.65 -0.29 19.25
C CYS A 541 16.62 -0.34 18.11
N ARG A 542 15.39 0.12 18.38
CA ARG A 542 14.26 0.03 17.42
C ARG A 542 14.55 0.77 16.10
N THR A 543 15.13 1.95 16.19
CA THR A 543 15.50 2.72 14.99
C THR A 543 16.54 1.99 14.14
N LEU A 544 17.58 1.42 14.76
CA LEU A 544 18.60 0.67 14.03
C LEU A 544 18.04 -0.55 13.32
N GLN A 545 17.15 -1.30 13.98
CA GLN A 545 16.52 -2.45 13.35
C GLN A 545 15.72 -2.05 12.10
N LEU A 546 14.95 -0.93 12.17
CA LEU A 546 14.16 -0.43 11.04
C LEU A 546 15.04 0.05 9.88
N VAL A 547 16.03 0.91 10.16
CA VAL A 547 16.85 1.49 9.09
C VAL A 547 17.75 0.46 8.43
N ASN A 548 18.30 -0.49 9.22
CA ASN A 548 19.10 -1.59 8.68
C ASN A 548 18.26 -2.55 7.82
N TYR A 549 17.01 -2.82 8.23
CA TYR A 549 16.07 -3.60 7.41
C TYR A 549 15.80 -2.94 6.05
N LEU A 550 15.68 -1.61 6.03
CA LEU A 550 15.49 -0.82 4.80
C LEU A 550 16.79 -0.63 3.99
N GLY A 551 17.90 -1.22 4.44
CA GLY A 551 19.19 -1.23 3.73
C GLY A 551 20.12 -0.08 4.06
N GLU A 552 19.80 0.78 5.03
CA GLU A 552 20.69 1.82 5.51
C GLU A 552 21.62 1.25 6.59
N LYS A 553 22.92 1.24 6.34
CA LYS A 553 23.92 0.81 7.31
C LYS A 553 24.13 1.90 8.36
N ASN A 554 23.54 1.71 9.54
CA ASN A 554 23.69 2.62 10.66
C ASN A 554 23.98 1.81 11.94
N ASN A 555 24.95 2.24 12.73
CA ASN A 555 25.35 1.56 13.96
C ASN A 555 25.15 2.45 15.20
N ILE A 556 24.65 3.67 15.06
CA ILE A 556 24.47 4.62 16.17
C ILE A 556 23.09 4.43 16.81
N PRO A 557 23.02 3.99 18.08
CA PRO A 557 21.74 3.87 18.79
C PRO A 557 21.01 5.21 18.90
N CYS A 558 19.68 5.18 18.75
CA CYS A 558 18.88 6.41 18.69
C CYS A 558 18.75 7.15 20.04
N GLY A 559 19.07 6.52 21.17
CA GLY A 559 19.02 7.11 22.52
C GLY A 559 17.62 7.30 23.11
N LYS A 560 16.52 7.10 22.34
CA LYS A 560 15.16 7.50 22.74
C LYS A 560 14.09 6.40 22.60
N CYS A 561 14.37 5.28 21.94
CA CYS A 561 13.46 4.14 21.94
C CYS A 561 13.41 3.46 23.33
N ASP A 562 12.41 2.61 23.52
CA ASP A 562 12.22 1.84 24.75
C ASP A 562 13.50 1.12 25.22
N VAL A 563 14.20 0.47 24.29
CA VAL A 563 15.44 -0.26 24.58
C VAL A 563 16.59 0.68 24.98
N CYS A 564 16.81 1.76 24.24
CA CYS A 564 17.88 2.70 24.56
C CYS A 564 17.64 3.39 25.90
N VAL A 565 16.40 3.76 26.23
CA VAL A 565 16.03 4.34 27.53
C VAL A 565 16.21 3.33 28.65
N ALA A 566 15.82 2.06 28.44
CA ALA A 566 16.01 1.01 29.44
C ALA A 566 17.50 0.75 29.70
N ASN A 567 18.33 0.70 28.66
CA ASN A 567 19.77 0.50 28.80
C ASN A 567 20.44 1.68 29.53
N ARG A 568 20.04 2.92 29.24
CA ARG A 568 20.53 4.09 29.96
C ARG A 568 20.17 4.00 31.45
N LYS A 569 18.91 3.71 31.80
CA LYS A 569 18.50 3.52 33.22
C LYS A 569 19.23 2.40 33.91
N LYS A 570 19.46 1.26 33.25
CA LYS A 570 20.26 0.16 33.78
C LYS A 570 21.70 0.58 34.09
N ASN A 571 22.28 1.45 33.25
CA ASN A 571 23.63 1.97 33.45
C ASN A 571 23.68 3.03 34.56
N GLU A 572 22.62 3.81 34.73
CA GLU A 572 22.48 4.81 35.83
C GLU A 572 22.20 4.13 37.19
N THR A 573 21.47 3.03 37.24
CA THR A 573 21.14 2.30 38.49
C THR A 573 22.22 1.31 38.96
N LYS A 574 23.11 0.87 38.06
CA LYS A 574 24.32 0.20 38.48
C LYS A 574 25.26 1.27 39.03
N ASN A 575 25.38 1.34 40.37
CA ASN A 575 26.44 2.07 41.03
C ASN A 575 27.77 1.73 40.32
N VAL A 576 28.25 2.68 39.59
CA VAL A 576 29.30 2.56 38.58
C VAL A 576 30.61 2.24 39.29
N VAL A 577 30.90 0.99 39.38
CA VAL A 577 32.32 0.62 39.28
C VAL A 577 32.62 0.97 37.83
N SER A 578 33.21 2.15 37.59
CA SER A 578 33.42 2.64 36.23
C SER A 578 34.08 1.51 35.44
N LEU A 579 33.58 1.27 34.19
CA LEU A 579 34.21 0.31 33.26
C LEU A 579 35.74 0.47 33.29
N LEU A 580 36.20 1.72 33.37
CA LEU A 580 37.60 2.10 33.53
C LEU A 580 38.25 1.58 34.81
N SER A 581 37.53 1.50 35.95
CA SER A 581 38.10 0.93 37.19
C SER A 581 38.16 -0.59 37.15
N LEU A 582 37.21 -1.21 36.47
CA LEU A 582 37.21 -2.65 36.20
C LEU A 582 38.33 -3.02 35.21
N GLN A 583 38.45 -2.27 34.10
CA GLN A 583 39.53 -2.42 33.16
C GLN A 583 40.90 -2.24 33.80
N LYS A 584 41.08 -1.22 34.64
CA LYS A 584 42.31 -1.02 35.41
C LYS A 584 42.60 -2.19 36.36
N LYS A 585 41.60 -2.76 37.01
CA LYS A 585 41.76 -3.93 37.86
C LYS A 585 42.14 -5.19 37.08
N ILE A 586 41.51 -5.39 35.92
CA ILE A 586 41.85 -6.50 35.00
C ILE A 586 43.28 -6.36 34.50
N LEU A 587 43.68 -5.18 34.03
CA LEU A 587 45.03 -4.91 33.58
C LEU A 587 46.07 -5.13 34.69
N LYS A 588 45.77 -4.68 35.92
CA LYS A 588 46.63 -4.87 37.11
C LYS A 588 46.76 -6.34 37.50
N LEU A 589 45.74 -7.14 37.27
CA LEU A 589 45.75 -8.60 37.52
C LEU A 589 46.64 -9.29 36.48
N LEU A 590 46.54 -8.86 35.21
CA LEU A 590 47.35 -9.36 34.09
C LEU A 590 48.81 -8.87 34.11
N GLU A 591 49.15 -7.82 34.92
CA GLU A 591 50.53 -7.37 35.17
C GLU A 591 51.31 -8.37 36.00
N LEU A 592 50.66 -9.11 36.86
CA LEU A 592 51.33 -10.04 37.79
C LEU A 592 51.69 -11.35 37.08
N GLU A 593 50.74 -11.96 36.40
CA GLU A 593 50.96 -13.21 35.63
C GLU A 593 49.82 -13.41 34.59
N PRO A 594 50.04 -14.30 33.60
CA PRO A 594 48.98 -14.68 32.66
C PRO A 594 47.88 -15.46 33.38
N HIS A 595 46.58 -15.11 33.11
CA HIS A 595 45.44 -15.74 33.73
C HIS A 595 44.49 -16.35 32.70
N THR A 596 43.79 -17.43 33.04
CA THR A 596 42.69 -17.93 32.23
C THR A 596 41.45 -17.05 32.40
N LEU A 597 40.51 -17.13 31.44
CA LEU A 597 39.22 -16.41 31.54
C LEU A 597 38.51 -16.73 32.86
N SER A 598 38.55 -18.00 33.27
CA SER A 598 37.94 -18.46 34.53
C SER A 598 38.57 -17.82 35.75
N ASP A 599 39.91 -17.68 35.78
CA ASP A 599 40.63 -17.08 36.91
C ASP A 599 40.37 -15.57 37.00
N ILE A 600 40.36 -14.89 35.86
CA ILE A 600 40.01 -13.46 35.80
C ILE A 600 38.58 -13.25 36.30
N VAL A 601 37.61 -14.01 35.80
CA VAL A 601 36.19 -13.84 36.17
C VAL A 601 35.97 -14.15 37.65
N LYS A 602 36.58 -15.21 38.18
CA LYS A 602 36.48 -15.58 39.61
C LYS A 602 37.16 -14.57 40.56
N SER A 603 38.07 -13.74 40.07
CA SER A 603 38.73 -12.71 40.89
C SER A 603 37.83 -11.49 41.16
N PHE A 604 36.62 -11.46 40.58
CA PHE A 604 35.64 -10.39 40.76
C PHE A 604 34.32 -10.93 41.33
N ALA A 605 33.54 -10.04 41.98
CA ALA A 605 32.27 -10.42 42.57
C ALA A 605 31.29 -10.93 41.48
N GLU A 606 30.41 -11.86 41.84
CA GLU A 606 29.45 -12.53 40.96
C GLU A 606 28.67 -11.54 40.08
N GLU A 607 28.25 -10.41 40.68
CA GLU A 607 27.51 -9.34 40.01
C GLU A 607 28.32 -8.59 38.89
N GLN A 608 29.65 -8.69 38.94
CA GLN A 608 30.58 -8.02 38.02
C GLN A 608 31.08 -8.96 36.92
N GLN A 609 30.87 -10.25 37.02
CA GLN A 609 31.47 -11.24 36.12
C GLN A 609 31.12 -11.07 34.66
N ALA A 610 29.86 -10.74 34.34
CA ALA A 610 29.43 -10.44 32.95
C ALA A 610 30.13 -9.20 32.40
N THR A 611 30.27 -8.15 33.20
CA THR A 611 30.92 -6.88 32.82
C THR A 611 32.44 -7.03 32.71
N VAL A 612 33.03 -7.95 33.46
CA VAL A 612 34.45 -8.33 33.36
C VAL A 612 34.74 -8.97 31.99
N ILE A 613 33.86 -9.87 31.54
CA ILE A 613 33.99 -10.53 30.23
C ILE A 613 33.92 -9.49 29.10
N GLU A 614 32.94 -8.59 29.13
CA GLU A 614 32.81 -7.50 28.16
C GLU A 614 34.02 -6.56 28.17
N SER A 615 34.50 -6.21 29.39
CA SER A 615 35.69 -5.38 29.59
C SER A 615 36.96 -6.05 29.05
N LEU A 616 37.09 -7.35 29.20
CA LEU A 616 38.22 -8.11 28.70
C LEU A 616 38.19 -8.20 27.15
N SER A 617 37.02 -8.41 26.59
CA SER A 617 36.85 -8.35 25.12
C SER A 617 37.27 -6.99 24.56
N PHE A 618 36.82 -5.90 25.18
CA PHE A 618 37.23 -4.55 24.80
C PHE A 618 38.74 -4.34 24.87
N LEU A 619 39.38 -4.81 25.98
CA LEU A 619 40.83 -4.72 26.17
C LEU A 619 41.63 -5.52 25.12
N LEU A 620 41.05 -6.63 24.63
CA LEU A 620 41.61 -7.39 23.50
C LEU A 620 41.49 -6.63 22.19
N ASP A 621 40.32 -6.05 21.88
CA ASP A 621 40.03 -5.31 20.66
C ASP A 621 40.92 -4.04 20.56
N GLU A 622 41.14 -3.36 21.68
CA GLU A 622 42.05 -2.21 21.78
C GLU A 622 43.53 -2.61 21.82
N GLY A 623 43.83 -3.89 21.80
CA GLY A 623 45.21 -4.40 21.78
C GLY A 623 46.01 -4.12 23.06
N LEU A 624 45.32 -3.87 24.19
CA LEU A 624 45.92 -3.62 25.50
C LEU A 624 46.27 -4.93 26.20
N CYS A 625 45.62 -6.01 25.88
CA CYS A 625 45.99 -7.37 26.23
C CYS A 625 45.90 -8.28 24.99
N PHE A 626 46.45 -9.47 25.08
CA PHE A 626 46.34 -10.49 24.04
C PHE A 626 46.03 -11.86 24.64
N LYS A 627 45.45 -12.73 23.85
CA LYS A 627 45.12 -14.10 24.23
C LYS A 627 46.06 -15.04 23.48
N GLN A 628 46.72 -15.90 24.24
CA GLN A 628 47.54 -16.99 23.69
C GLN A 628 47.06 -18.29 24.30
N ASP A 629 46.54 -19.21 23.49
CA ASP A 629 45.85 -20.43 23.91
C ASP A 629 44.66 -20.13 24.85
N ALA A 630 44.72 -20.56 26.09
CA ALA A 630 43.70 -20.31 27.11
C ALA A 630 44.01 -19.11 28.04
N PHE A 631 45.18 -18.44 27.86
CA PHE A 631 45.67 -17.42 28.80
C PHE A 631 45.59 -16.01 28.18
N PHE A 632 45.25 -15.06 29.03
CA PHE A 632 45.26 -13.63 28.76
C PHE A 632 46.52 -13.00 29.39
N SER A 633 47.20 -12.14 28.69
CA SER A 633 48.44 -11.48 29.11
C SER A 633 48.46 -10.04 28.67
N LEU A 634 49.18 -9.18 29.38
CA LEU A 634 49.43 -7.80 28.95
C LEU A 634 50.43 -7.78 27.76
N LYS A 635 50.14 -6.88 26.80
CA LYS A 635 51.10 -6.59 25.74
C LYS A 635 52.32 -5.86 26.38
N LYS A 636 53.42 -6.54 26.53
CA LYS A 636 54.69 -5.87 26.94
C LYS A 636 55.00 -4.80 25.87
N LYS A 637 55.18 -3.55 26.32
CA LYS A 637 55.67 -2.45 25.48
C LYS A 637 57.01 -2.74 24.85
#